data_630f0083ebdff9a5f379a807a3e40262
#
_entry.id   630f0083ebdff9a5f379a807a3e40262
#
_cell.length_a   1.000
_cell.length_b   1.000
_cell.length_c   1.000
_cell.angle_alpha   90.00
_cell.angle_beta   90.00
_cell.angle_gamma   90.00
#
_symmetry.space_group_name_H-M   'P 1'
#
loop_
_entity.id
_entity.type
_entity.pdbx_description
1 polymer ?
#
loop_
_entity_poly.entity_id
_entity_poly.type
_entity_poly.pdbx_seq_one_letter_code
_entity_poly.pdbx_strand_id
1 'polypeptide(L)'
;MAEVGASGFVRVGAAVPPVRVVDFEFNREQTLALWRQANDQGVAVVFFPELGLSAYTAGDLHMDRHVHAECLASLQWLLERGRELGPLIFVGMPLFVHPGVYNVAVALQGGRVLGVVPKGYLPSYGEFYERRQFRDGRRVPAGETVDLFGQRVSFGMDVLFAAADLPELVVGVEICEDGWVHIPPSAFQVSAGATVCGNLSGSNFVLGKGETRHQLCWRASSLGKCAYLYTAAGPGESSSDLAFDAHALIYEFGECLAESKRFERGPQLITADLDLDVLVRARLASGTFGDCAQDNRQPFRTETFAVHAPPSFRPLRRHVERHPFVPKDPATLAKRCWEVFEIQTNSLITRVEYARSKKLILALSGGRDSTLAALACANALDQLGRPRTDLLCVSMPGFGTTEHTRAASRRLAAALGASFEEEDIREEAFLVLRDQAHSAAKRYAEWLREAGREHSQAAFRQFLGANPDVGDVEFENVQARIRTLRVMTKASRYWGLVIGTGDLSEKALGWATFNGDSIAMYDLNPGIPKTLVEFVIRWVANERVQTWSKQGGEDLRRVLFEVLDAPISPELLPPSAEGAIAQLTESTIGPFELHDFFLYWFVHHGARPERILFLAEQAFEGHYSPAELRKWLTVFFSRFFANQWKRNCTADGPKVGSVALSPRGDWRMPSDAAAASWLAEIEAASHGASANGRARERRQRQREAGAAR
;
A
#
# COMPACT_ATOMS: atom_id res chain seq x y z
N MET A 1 2.80 10.84 -24.88
CA MET A 1 3.57 11.37 -23.72
C MET A 1 2.84 11.29 -22.39
N ALA A 2 1.54 11.04 -22.37
CA ALA A 2 0.75 11.14 -21.13
C ALA A 2 0.65 9.85 -20.28
N GLU A 3 1.17 8.72 -20.71
CA GLU A 3 0.73 7.44 -20.10
C GLU A 3 1.64 6.90 -19.00
N VAL A 4 2.93 7.13 -18.99
CA VAL A 4 3.81 6.76 -17.86
C VAL A 4 3.87 7.91 -16.85
N GLY A 5 4.02 9.15 -17.28
CA GLY A 5 4.00 10.32 -16.41
C GLY A 5 2.64 10.57 -15.73
N ALA A 6 1.51 10.31 -16.42
CA ALA A 6 0.17 10.45 -15.85
C ALA A 6 -0.16 9.38 -14.78
N SER A 7 0.45 8.20 -14.85
CA SER A 7 0.28 7.15 -13.84
C SER A 7 1.20 7.26 -12.64
N GLY A 8 2.16 8.22 -12.63
CA GLY A 8 3.13 8.42 -11.53
C GLY A 8 4.22 7.34 -11.43
N PHE A 9 4.34 6.45 -12.42
CA PHE A 9 5.36 5.40 -12.44
C PHE A 9 6.52 5.74 -13.36
N VAL A 10 7.75 5.36 -12.94
CA VAL A 10 8.96 5.42 -13.75
C VAL A 10 9.74 4.12 -13.66
N ARG A 11 10.21 3.59 -14.79
CA ARG A 11 11.04 2.39 -14.80
C ARG A 11 12.50 2.73 -14.60
N VAL A 12 13.14 2.08 -13.62
CA VAL A 12 14.57 2.20 -13.33
C VAL A 12 15.25 0.85 -13.44
N GLY A 13 16.57 0.85 -13.54
CA GLY A 13 17.36 -0.37 -13.67
C GLY A 13 18.68 -0.34 -12.91
N ALA A 14 19.12 -1.51 -12.48
CA ALA A 14 20.46 -1.79 -11.99
C ALA A 14 21.10 -2.87 -12.88
N ALA A 15 22.24 -2.54 -13.48
CA ALA A 15 22.90 -3.34 -14.49
C ALA A 15 24.24 -3.86 -13.97
N VAL A 16 24.45 -5.17 -14.03
CA VAL A 16 25.74 -5.80 -13.69
C VAL A 16 26.31 -6.46 -14.94
N PRO A 17 27.20 -5.79 -15.67
CA PRO A 17 27.93 -6.39 -16.78
C PRO A 17 28.96 -7.39 -16.26
N PRO A 18 29.28 -8.46 -17.02
CA PRO A 18 30.54 -9.15 -16.81
C PRO A 18 31.69 -8.20 -17.12
N VAL A 19 32.75 -8.27 -16.33
CA VAL A 19 33.94 -7.44 -16.53
C VAL A 19 35.19 -8.30 -16.71
N ARG A 20 36.27 -7.70 -17.24
CA ARG A 20 37.61 -8.21 -17.21
C ARG A 20 38.53 -7.10 -16.75
N VAL A 21 39.46 -7.43 -15.86
CA VAL A 21 40.37 -6.45 -15.30
C VAL A 21 41.20 -5.82 -16.40
N VAL A 22 41.10 -4.49 -16.54
CA VAL A 22 41.78 -3.63 -17.56
C VAL A 22 41.58 -4.05 -19.02
N ASP A 23 40.52 -4.79 -19.32
CA ASP A 23 40.10 -5.09 -20.71
C ASP A 23 39.00 -4.07 -21.12
N PHE A 24 39.44 -2.89 -21.51
CA PHE A 24 38.55 -1.74 -21.75
C PHE A 24 37.59 -1.98 -22.92
N GLU A 25 38.01 -2.70 -23.96
CA GLU A 25 37.15 -3.03 -25.10
C GLU A 25 36.01 -3.93 -24.68
N PHE A 26 36.32 -5.01 -23.99
CA PHE A 26 35.31 -5.92 -23.47
C PHE A 26 34.32 -5.18 -22.51
N ASN A 27 34.85 -4.42 -21.54
CA ASN A 27 34.03 -3.78 -20.51
C ASN A 27 33.07 -2.71 -21.11
N ARG A 28 33.53 -1.89 -22.08
CA ARG A 28 32.65 -0.91 -22.74
C ARG A 28 31.58 -1.55 -23.61
N GLU A 29 31.88 -2.69 -24.27
CA GLU A 29 30.90 -3.42 -25.05
C GLU A 29 29.82 -4.06 -24.20
N GLN A 30 30.17 -4.64 -23.05
CA GLN A 30 29.19 -5.18 -22.10
C GLN A 30 28.29 -4.06 -21.51
N THR A 31 28.89 -2.92 -21.19
CA THR A 31 28.16 -1.73 -20.72
C THR A 31 27.15 -1.25 -21.77
N LEU A 32 27.58 -1.11 -23.04
CA LEU A 32 26.70 -0.69 -24.14
C LEU A 32 25.57 -1.71 -24.39
N ALA A 33 25.87 -3.00 -24.31
CA ALA A 33 24.85 -4.04 -24.50
C ALA A 33 23.72 -3.94 -23.49
N LEU A 34 24.05 -3.74 -22.20
CA LEU A 34 23.05 -3.55 -21.15
C LEU A 34 22.34 -2.19 -21.25
N TRP A 35 23.01 -1.14 -21.70
CA TRP A 35 22.38 0.16 -21.98
C TRP A 35 21.33 0.04 -23.08
N ARG A 36 21.63 -0.66 -24.18
CA ARG A 36 20.66 -0.98 -25.25
C ARG A 36 19.48 -1.81 -24.72
N GLN A 37 19.77 -2.84 -23.94
CA GLN A 37 18.73 -3.65 -23.32
C GLN A 37 17.82 -2.82 -22.42
N ALA A 38 18.35 -1.88 -21.64
CA ALA A 38 17.60 -0.96 -20.81
C ALA A 38 16.72 -0.02 -21.67
N ASN A 39 17.29 0.51 -22.77
CA ASN A 39 16.54 1.33 -23.72
C ASN A 39 15.35 0.57 -24.31
N ASP A 40 15.55 -0.68 -24.76
CA ASP A 40 14.50 -1.52 -25.32
C ASP A 40 13.41 -1.86 -24.30
N GLN A 41 13.76 -1.87 -23.02
CA GLN A 41 12.83 -2.07 -21.91
C GLN A 41 12.16 -0.79 -21.42
N GLY A 42 12.52 0.39 -21.98
CA GLY A 42 11.95 1.68 -21.59
C GLY A 42 12.37 2.13 -20.19
N VAL A 43 13.58 1.80 -19.80
CA VAL A 43 14.17 2.26 -18.53
C VAL A 43 14.56 3.73 -18.67
N ALA A 44 14.28 4.53 -17.65
CA ALA A 44 14.64 5.95 -17.63
C ALA A 44 16.05 6.19 -17.07
N VAL A 45 16.43 5.43 -16.02
CA VAL A 45 17.70 5.59 -15.31
C VAL A 45 18.31 4.22 -15.01
N VAL A 46 19.62 4.06 -15.27
CA VAL A 46 20.35 2.81 -14.99
C VAL A 46 21.64 3.09 -14.23
N PHE A 47 21.89 2.31 -13.19
CA PHE A 47 23.15 2.34 -12.46
C PHE A 47 24.00 1.10 -12.81
N PHE A 48 25.29 1.33 -13.06
CA PHE A 48 26.31 0.31 -13.26
C PHE A 48 27.22 0.22 -12.03
N PRO A 49 28.05 -0.83 -11.89
CA PRO A 49 28.97 -0.96 -10.76
C PRO A 49 30.06 0.10 -10.74
N GLU A 50 30.64 0.29 -9.57
CA GLU A 50 31.83 1.12 -9.32
C GLU A 50 33.02 0.66 -10.17
N LEU A 51 33.76 1.63 -10.78
CA LEU A 51 34.96 1.38 -11.60
C LEU A 51 34.75 0.38 -12.75
N GLY A 52 33.50 0.19 -13.22
CA GLY A 52 33.14 -0.87 -14.18
C GLY A 52 33.88 -0.80 -15.52
N LEU A 53 34.40 0.34 -15.94
CA LEU A 53 35.19 0.45 -17.19
C LEU A 53 36.60 -0.14 -17.06
N SER A 54 37.21 -0.11 -15.87
CA SER A 54 38.55 -0.66 -15.59
C SER A 54 38.52 -1.99 -14.83
N ALA A 55 37.42 -2.33 -14.21
CA ALA A 55 37.21 -3.21 -13.11
C ALA A 55 37.71 -2.62 -11.77
N TYR A 56 37.00 -2.92 -10.66
CA TYR A 56 37.34 -2.45 -9.32
C TYR A 56 38.71 -2.96 -8.85
N THR A 57 39.04 -4.19 -9.20
CA THR A 57 40.26 -4.87 -8.75
C THR A 57 41.50 -4.58 -9.56
N ALA A 58 41.49 -3.52 -10.38
CA ALA A 58 42.69 -3.09 -11.13
C ALA A 58 43.84 -2.58 -10.25
N GLY A 59 43.59 -2.34 -8.96
CA GLY A 59 44.62 -2.02 -7.97
C GLY A 59 45.41 -0.75 -8.32
N ASP A 60 46.75 -0.83 -8.22
CA ASP A 60 47.63 0.33 -8.50
C ASP A 60 47.60 0.76 -9.96
N LEU A 61 47.10 -0.08 -10.89
CA LEU A 61 46.87 0.31 -12.28
C LEU A 61 45.89 1.49 -12.42
N HIS A 62 45.05 1.74 -11.44
CA HIS A 62 44.22 2.96 -11.41
C HIS A 62 45.02 4.26 -11.37
N MET A 63 46.33 4.23 -11.03
CA MET A 63 47.21 5.36 -11.08
C MET A 63 48.00 5.46 -12.41
N ASP A 64 47.86 4.48 -13.29
CA ASP A 64 48.57 4.44 -14.56
C ASP A 64 47.92 5.37 -15.60
N ARG A 65 48.74 6.19 -16.28
CA ARG A 65 48.27 7.13 -17.30
C ARG A 65 47.64 6.46 -18.51
N HIS A 66 48.08 5.24 -18.85
CA HIS A 66 47.48 4.46 -19.93
C HIS A 66 46.07 4.06 -19.57
N VAL A 67 45.85 3.57 -18.36
CA VAL A 67 44.50 3.22 -17.86
C VAL A 67 43.55 4.42 -17.90
N HIS A 68 44.01 5.63 -17.53
CA HIS A 68 43.19 6.82 -17.63
C HIS A 68 42.86 7.17 -19.10
N ALA A 69 43.81 7.04 -20.01
CA ALA A 69 43.60 7.31 -21.44
C ALA A 69 42.57 6.34 -22.02
N GLU A 70 42.65 5.03 -21.70
CA GLU A 70 41.74 4.00 -22.17
C GLU A 70 40.34 4.13 -21.56
N CYS A 71 40.23 4.52 -20.29
CA CYS A 71 38.94 4.85 -19.67
C CYS A 71 38.26 6.04 -20.38
N LEU A 72 38.99 7.09 -20.69
CA LEU A 72 38.47 8.25 -21.43
C LEU A 72 38.08 7.86 -22.86
N ALA A 73 38.88 7.04 -23.55
CA ALA A 73 38.56 6.52 -24.88
C ALA A 73 37.29 5.64 -24.85
N SER A 74 37.13 4.82 -23.81
CA SER A 74 35.94 3.99 -23.60
C SER A 74 34.71 4.85 -23.33
N LEU A 75 34.85 5.90 -22.53
CA LEU A 75 33.75 6.85 -22.25
C LEU A 75 33.31 7.56 -23.53
N GLN A 76 34.26 8.06 -24.33
CA GLN A 76 33.98 8.71 -25.62
C GLN A 76 33.27 7.73 -26.57
N TRP A 77 33.74 6.50 -26.66
CA TRP A 77 33.13 5.46 -27.47
C TRP A 77 31.68 5.16 -27.06
N LEU A 78 31.38 5.13 -25.75
CA LEU A 78 30.03 4.99 -25.21
C LEU A 78 29.15 6.18 -25.58
N LEU A 79 29.65 7.42 -25.48
CA LEU A 79 28.92 8.64 -25.86
C LEU A 79 28.50 8.62 -27.33
N GLU A 80 29.41 8.23 -28.23
CA GLU A 80 29.14 8.16 -29.66
C GLU A 80 28.07 7.12 -30.00
N ARG A 81 28.17 5.92 -29.42
CA ARG A 81 27.25 4.79 -29.69
C ARG A 81 25.95 4.82 -28.89
N GLY A 82 25.95 5.52 -27.78
CA GLY A 82 24.78 5.72 -26.93
C GLY A 82 23.98 7.00 -27.25
N ARG A 83 24.36 7.75 -28.29
CA ARG A 83 23.75 9.06 -28.60
C ARG A 83 22.21 9.01 -28.72
N GLU A 84 21.68 7.95 -29.29
CA GLU A 84 20.24 7.78 -29.52
C GLU A 84 19.55 6.96 -28.43
N LEU A 85 20.29 6.49 -27.42
CA LEU A 85 19.73 5.73 -26.32
C LEU A 85 19.09 6.69 -25.30
N GLY A 86 17.83 6.39 -24.91
CA GLY A 86 17.03 7.21 -24.01
C GLY A 86 17.46 7.19 -22.55
N PRO A 87 17.86 6.07 -21.95
CA PRO A 87 18.18 6.01 -20.53
C PRO A 87 19.35 6.90 -20.13
N LEU A 88 19.20 7.64 -19.03
CA LEU A 88 20.33 8.19 -18.27
C LEU A 88 21.08 7.02 -17.62
N ILE A 89 22.39 6.89 -17.85
CA ILE A 89 23.23 5.87 -17.19
C ILE A 89 24.31 6.51 -16.32
N PHE A 90 24.67 5.80 -15.26
CA PHE A 90 25.81 6.12 -14.41
C PHE A 90 26.84 5.02 -14.51
N VAL A 91 28.05 5.35 -15.01
CA VAL A 91 29.14 4.40 -15.17
C VAL A 91 30.31 4.77 -14.26
N GLY A 92 30.94 3.76 -13.64
CA GLY A 92 32.10 3.95 -12.77
C GLY A 92 33.44 3.88 -13.52
N MET A 93 34.36 4.82 -13.26
CA MET A 93 35.72 4.81 -13.79
C MET A 93 36.70 5.63 -12.91
N PRO A 94 38.01 5.38 -12.99
CA PRO A 94 39.01 6.31 -12.48
C PRO A 94 39.11 7.55 -13.38
N LEU A 95 39.17 8.75 -12.79
CA LEU A 95 39.33 9.99 -13.54
C LEU A 95 40.45 10.85 -12.92
N PHE A 96 41.43 11.21 -13.74
CA PHE A 96 42.44 12.19 -13.31
C PHE A 96 41.90 13.62 -13.44
N VAL A 97 41.79 14.30 -12.29
CA VAL A 97 41.53 15.75 -12.19
C VAL A 97 42.57 16.30 -11.25
N HIS A 98 43.38 17.31 -11.76
CA HIS A 98 44.42 17.87 -10.91
C HIS A 98 43.91 18.23 -9.51
N PRO A 99 44.57 17.87 -8.40
CA PRO A 99 45.90 17.26 -8.33
C PRO A 99 45.97 15.74 -8.19
N GLY A 100 44.95 14.97 -8.59
CA GLY A 100 44.99 13.49 -8.41
C GLY A 100 43.92 12.72 -9.11
N VAL A 101 43.84 11.42 -8.82
CA VAL A 101 42.85 10.51 -9.39
C VAL A 101 41.63 10.41 -8.45
N TYR A 102 40.46 10.43 -9.01
CA TYR A 102 39.19 10.23 -8.32
C TYR A 102 38.50 8.98 -8.84
N ASN A 103 37.88 8.24 -7.94
CA ASN A 103 36.88 7.22 -8.26
C ASN A 103 35.57 7.93 -8.51
N VAL A 104 35.02 7.83 -9.74
CA VAL A 104 33.86 8.65 -10.12
C VAL A 104 32.74 7.85 -10.74
N ALA A 105 31.51 8.32 -10.54
CA ALA A 105 30.33 7.99 -11.32
C ALA A 105 30.11 9.08 -12.39
N VAL A 106 30.05 8.70 -13.66
CA VAL A 106 29.85 9.59 -14.80
C VAL A 106 28.43 9.41 -15.33
N ALA A 107 27.67 10.49 -15.40
CA ALA A 107 26.30 10.51 -15.92
C ALA A 107 26.29 10.75 -17.42
N LEU A 108 25.69 9.82 -18.21
CA LEU A 108 25.65 9.87 -19.67
C LEU A 108 24.22 9.81 -20.20
N GLN A 109 23.87 10.72 -21.10
CA GLN A 109 22.66 10.65 -21.91
C GLN A 109 22.78 11.47 -23.19
N GLY A 110 22.18 11.01 -24.29
CA GLY A 110 22.07 11.76 -25.54
C GLY A 110 23.41 12.17 -26.18
N GLY A 111 24.47 11.36 -26.01
CA GLY A 111 25.81 11.67 -26.50
C GLY A 111 26.55 12.75 -25.70
N ARG A 112 26.14 13.04 -24.48
CA ARG A 112 26.72 14.06 -23.59
C ARG A 112 27.05 13.48 -22.22
N VAL A 113 28.09 14.02 -21.58
CA VAL A 113 28.33 13.87 -20.15
C VAL A 113 27.51 14.95 -19.44
N LEU A 114 26.60 14.54 -18.57
CA LEU A 114 25.75 15.47 -17.82
C LEU A 114 26.42 15.93 -16.51
N GLY A 115 27.20 15.06 -15.88
CA GLY A 115 27.86 15.37 -14.62
C GLY A 115 28.79 14.25 -14.18
N VAL A 116 29.68 14.55 -13.25
CA VAL A 116 30.66 13.63 -12.66
C VAL A 116 30.63 13.76 -11.14
N VAL A 117 30.32 12.65 -10.46
CA VAL A 117 30.23 12.58 -9.00
C VAL A 117 31.39 11.75 -8.46
N PRO A 118 32.34 12.34 -7.69
CA PRO A 118 33.44 11.62 -7.09
C PRO A 118 33.01 10.92 -5.79
N LYS A 119 33.64 9.77 -5.48
CA LYS A 119 33.48 9.06 -4.21
C LYS A 119 33.96 9.90 -3.03
N GLY A 120 33.12 10.03 -2.01
CA GLY A 120 33.42 10.82 -0.82
C GLY A 120 34.26 10.08 0.21
N TYR A 121 33.86 8.87 0.55
CA TYR A 121 34.50 8.08 1.60
C TYR A 121 35.30 6.94 0.98
N LEU A 122 36.61 6.95 1.21
CA LEU A 122 37.56 5.98 0.67
C LEU A 122 37.91 4.96 1.77
N PRO A 123 37.43 3.70 1.68
CA PRO A 123 37.76 2.69 2.66
C PRO A 123 39.27 2.36 2.61
N SER A 124 39.88 2.26 3.79
CA SER A 124 41.29 1.93 3.95
C SER A 124 41.48 1.15 5.24
N TYR A 125 40.73 0.05 5.35
CA TYR A 125 40.72 -0.89 6.46
C TYR A 125 40.42 -2.30 5.92
N GLY A 126 40.84 -3.34 6.65
CA GLY A 126 40.71 -4.72 6.21
C GLY A 126 41.37 -4.94 4.85
N GLU A 127 40.62 -5.43 3.91
CA GLU A 127 41.01 -5.67 2.51
C GLU A 127 41.03 -4.41 1.63
N PHE A 128 40.56 -3.26 2.09
CA PHE A 128 40.44 -2.04 1.31
C PHE A 128 41.65 -1.09 1.55
N TYR A 129 42.12 -0.46 0.47
CA TYR A 129 43.25 0.47 0.47
C TYR A 129 43.08 1.63 -0.52
N GLU A 130 41.87 2.09 -0.75
CA GLU A 130 41.52 3.08 -1.78
C GLU A 130 42.21 4.44 -1.62
N ARG A 131 42.56 4.88 -0.38
CA ARG A 131 43.32 6.11 -0.13
C ARG A 131 44.72 6.11 -0.74
N ARG A 132 45.26 4.94 -1.08
CA ARG A 132 46.50 4.80 -1.80
C ARG A 132 46.39 5.32 -3.24
N GLN A 133 45.22 5.15 -3.85
CA GLN A 133 44.99 5.35 -5.28
C GLN A 133 44.17 6.61 -5.55
N PHE A 134 43.15 6.91 -4.72
CA PHE A 134 42.15 7.92 -4.98
C PHE A 134 42.15 9.08 -4.00
N ARG A 135 41.66 10.22 -4.46
CA ARG A 135 41.42 11.43 -3.67
C ARG A 135 39.95 11.44 -3.15
N ASP A 136 39.82 12.04 -2.00
CA ASP A 136 38.55 12.22 -1.28
C ASP A 136 37.67 13.26 -2.02
N GLY A 137 36.53 12.83 -2.51
CA GLY A 137 35.57 13.66 -3.24
C GLY A 137 34.97 14.79 -2.42
N ARG A 138 34.91 14.67 -1.08
CA ARG A 138 34.45 15.73 -0.16
C ARG A 138 35.39 16.95 -0.15
N ARG A 139 36.60 16.81 -0.72
CA ARG A 139 37.59 17.90 -0.83
C ARG A 139 37.46 18.67 -2.14
N VAL A 140 36.60 18.23 -3.05
CA VAL A 140 36.30 18.98 -4.27
C VAL A 140 35.50 20.22 -3.88
N PRO A 141 35.94 21.41 -4.31
CA PRO A 141 35.19 22.64 -4.01
C PRO A 141 33.77 22.59 -4.60
N ALA A 142 32.82 23.19 -3.89
CA ALA A 142 31.48 23.37 -4.43
C ALA A 142 31.51 24.21 -5.72
N GLY A 143 30.75 23.77 -6.73
CA GLY A 143 30.70 24.43 -8.02
C GLY A 143 31.85 24.09 -8.98
N GLU A 144 32.74 23.16 -8.62
CA GLU A 144 33.86 22.72 -9.48
C GLU A 144 33.35 22.07 -10.78
N THR A 145 34.16 22.21 -11.82
CA THR A 145 33.89 21.68 -13.15
C THR A 145 35.11 20.99 -13.74
N VAL A 146 34.91 20.08 -14.68
CA VAL A 146 35.98 19.43 -15.44
C VAL A 146 35.69 19.51 -16.94
N ASP A 147 36.73 19.67 -17.75
CA ASP A 147 36.60 19.62 -19.20
C ASP A 147 36.74 18.20 -19.71
N LEU A 148 35.68 17.67 -20.29
CA LEU A 148 35.63 16.35 -20.91
C LEU A 148 35.14 16.47 -22.36
N PHE A 149 35.96 16.04 -23.31
CA PHE A 149 35.65 16.06 -24.76
C PHE A 149 35.16 17.43 -25.27
N GLY A 150 35.76 18.50 -24.78
CA GLY A 150 35.39 19.89 -25.10
C GLY A 150 34.08 20.38 -24.44
N GLN A 151 33.53 19.62 -23.50
CA GLN A 151 32.37 19.99 -22.69
C GLN A 151 32.84 20.36 -21.29
N ARG A 152 32.34 21.47 -20.77
CA ARG A 152 32.51 21.86 -19.36
C ARG A 152 31.43 21.20 -18.56
N VAL A 153 31.80 20.26 -17.68
CA VAL A 153 30.89 19.33 -16.95
C VAL A 153 30.96 19.59 -15.45
N SER A 154 29.85 19.60 -14.76
CA SER A 154 29.80 19.67 -13.29
C SER A 154 30.56 18.52 -12.67
N PHE A 155 31.49 18.83 -11.74
CA PHE A 155 32.28 17.85 -11.00
C PHE A 155 32.19 18.12 -9.50
N GLY A 156 31.65 17.14 -8.74
CA GLY A 156 31.51 17.29 -7.28
C GLY A 156 30.40 16.40 -6.71
N MET A 157 30.38 16.32 -5.37
CA MET A 157 29.35 15.61 -4.64
C MET A 157 28.05 16.43 -4.52
N ASP A 158 28.07 17.69 -4.94
CA ASP A 158 26.99 18.67 -4.90
C ASP A 158 26.14 18.66 -6.19
N VAL A 159 26.05 17.54 -6.90
CA VAL A 159 25.33 17.42 -8.17
C VAL A 159 24.15 16.46 -8.04
N LEU A 160 22.96 16.93 -8.45
CA LEU A 160 21.75 16.12 -8.65
C LEU A 160 21.35 16.13 -10.13
N PHE A 161 20.57 15.13 -10.54
CA PHE A 161 20.07 15.01 -11.91
C PHE A 161 18.56 15.00 -11.89
N ALA A 162 17.90 16.01 -12.48
CA ALA A 162 16.45 16.15 -12.50
C ALA A 162 15.89 15.92 -13.91
N ALA A 163 14.82 15.15 -14.00
CA ALA A 163 14.13 14.97 -15.26
C ALA A 163 13.35 16.23 -15.63
N ALA A 164 13.60 16.75 -16.85
CA ALA A 164 12.95 17.98 -17.32
C ALA A 164 11.45 17.79 -17.60
N ASP A 165 11.04 16.58 -17.91
CA ASP A 165 9.67 16.18 -18.29
C ASP A 165 8.95 15.35 -17.20
N LEU A 166 9.59 15.11 -16.06
CA LEU A 166 9.03 14.41 -14.89
C LEU A 166 9.64 15.01 -13.60
N PRO A 167 9.12 16.14 -13.10
CA PRO A 167 9.73 16.91 -12.00
C PRO A 167 9.92 16.11 -10.70
N GLU A 168 9.09 15.10 -10.46
CA GLU A 168 9.19 14.22 -9.30
C GLU A 168 10.38 13.25 -9.37
N LEU A 169 11.01 13.09 -10.55
CA LEU A 169 12.19 12.25 -10.73
C LEU A 169 13.46 13.08 -10.59
N VAL A 170 14.05 13.04 -9.40
CA VAL A 170 15.34 13.64 -9.08
C VAL A 170 16.28 12.55 -8.59
N VAL A 171 17.44 12.43 -9.24
CA VAL A 171 18.40 11.35 -9.02
C VAL A 171 19.63 11.87 -8.29
N GLY A 172 19.98 11.21 -7.19
CA GLY A 172 21.23 11.35 -6.47
C GLY A 172 22.13 10.13 -6.67
N VAL A 173 23.45 10.32 -6.53
CA VAL A 173 24.44 9.26 -6.74
C VAL A 173 25.45 9.26 -5.61
N GLU A 174 25.79 8.07 -5.14
CA GLU A 174 26.89 7.83 -4.20
C GLU A 174 27.64 6.56 -4.60
N ILE A 175 28.84 6.36 -4.06
CA ILE A 175 29.71 5.27 -4.48
C ILE A 175 30.13 4.42 -3.29
N CYS A 176 29.69 3.17 -3.27
CA CYS A 176 30.08 2.10 -2.37
C CYS A 176 30.10 2.52 -0.90
N GLU A 177 31.29 2.78 -0.33
CA GLU A 177 31.51 3.17 1.07
C GLU A 177 30.67 4.38 1.51
N ASP A 178 30.34 5.26 0.57
CA ASP A 178 29.47 6.43 0.84
C ASP A 178 28.15 6.00 1.49
N GLY A 179 27.56 4.86 1.08
CA GLY A 179 26.34 4.34 1.66
C GLY A 179 26.51 3.66 3.03
N TRP A 180 27.74 3.27 3.38
CA TRP A 180 28.02 2.51 4.61
C TRP A 180 28.35 3.40 5.81
N VAL A 181 28.64 4.67 5.59
CA VAL A 181 28.94 5.62 6.66
C VAL A 181 27.69 5.99 7.45
N HIS A 182 27.91 6.52 8.64
CA HIS A 182 26.82 6.90 9.56
C HIS A 182 25.85 7.91 8.96
N ILE A 183 26.38 8.95 8.28
CA ILE A 183 25.60 9.95 7.54
C ILE A 183 26.05 9.91 6.07
N PRO A 184 25.33 9.13 5.23
CA PRO A 184 25.68 8.99 3.83
C PRO A 184 25.37 10.24 3.02
N PRO A 185 26.07 10.47 1.89
CA PRO A 185 25.75 11.55 0.95
C PRO A 185 24.28 11.55 0.50
N SER A 186 23.69 10.37 0.31
CA SER A 186 22.28 10.21 -0.06
C SER A 186 21.31 10.86 0.94
N ALA A 187 21.66 10.98 2.23
CA ALA A 187 20.83 11.68 3.20
C ALA A 187 20.68 13.18 2.86
N PHE A 188 21.78 13.82 2.43
CA PHE A 188 21.76 15.22 1.99
C PHE A 188 21.12 15.40 0.62
N GLN A 189 21.35 14.45 -0.30
CA GLN A 189 20.72 14.44 -1.62
C GLN A 189 19.20 14.34 -1.51
N VAL A 190 18.71 13.47 -0.62
CA VAL A 190 17.27 13.32 -0.31
C VAL A 190 16.70 14.60 0.32
N SER A 191 17.43 15.22 1.25
CA SER A 191 17.06 16.51 1.84
C SER A 191 17.02 17.65 0.81
N ALA A 192 17.83 17.54 -0.26
CA ALA A 192 17.82 18.46 -1.39
C ALA A 192 16.79 18.12 -2.49
N GLY A 193 16.01 17.05 -2.32
CA GLY A 193 14.90 16.68 -3.19
C GLY A 193 15.04 15.39 -3.97
N ALA A 194 16.18 14.68 -3.90
CA ALA A 194 16.36 13.41 -4.61
C ALA A 194 15.28 12.39 -4.20
N THR A 195 14.57 11.84 -5.17
CA THR A 195 13.56 10.77 -5.00
C THR A 195 14.12 9.40 -5.33
N VAL A 196 15.23 9.36 -6.07
CA VAL A 196 15.96 8.14 -6.43
C VAL A 196 17.42 8.34 -6.08
N CYS A 197 18.02 7.43 -5.31
CA CYS A 197 19.45 7.42 -5.01
C CYS A 197 20.06 6.11 -5.52
N GLY A 198 21.19 6.20 -6.19
CA GLY A 198 21.91 5.03 -6.69
C GLY A 198 23.30 4.92 -6.07
N ASN A 199 23.68 3.71 -5.71
CA ASN A 199 24.97 3.36 -5.16
C ASN A 199 25.71 2.42 -6.09
N LEU A 200 26.80 2.91 -6.71
CA LEU A 200 27.72 2.15 -7.52
C LEU A 200 28.72 1.46 -6.58
N SER A 201 28.73 0.14 -6.50
CA SER A 201 29.58 -0.59 -5.57
C SER A 201 30.58 -1.53 -6.23
N GLY A 202 31.84 -1.52 -5.72
CA GLY A 202 32.84 -2.54 -5.92
C GLY A 202 32.97 -3.48 -4.71
N SER A 203 31.88 -3.66 -3.98
CA SER A 203 31.83 -4.36 -2.72
C SER A 203 32.05 -5.88 -2.91
N ASN A 204 33.12 -6.41 -2.31
CA ASN A 204 33.37 -7.84 -2.22
C ASN A 204 32.29 -8.57 -1.44
N PHE A 205 32.24 -9.88 -1.58
CA PHE A 205 31.29 -10.71 -0.84
C PHE A 205 31.99 -11.52 0.27
N VAL A 206 31.42 -11.48 1.47
CA VAL A 206 31.71 -12.36 2.61
C VAL A 206 30.41 -12.90 3.19
N LEU A 207 30.47 -13.95 3.99
CA LEU A 207 29.29 -14.58 4.59
C LEU A 207 28.44 -13.55 5.35
N GLY A 208 27.13 -13.55 5.11
CA GLY A 208 26.16 -12.66 5.75
C GLY A 208 26.06 -11.26 5.13
N LYS A 209 26.95 -10.89 4.18
CA LYS A 209 26.95 -9.53 3.60
C LYS A 209 25.71 -9.26 2.72
N GLY A 210 25.08 -10.32 2.20
CA GLY A 210 23.82 -10.18 1.45
C GLY A 210 22.74 -9.53 2.29
N GLU A 211 22.49 -10.06 3.47
CA GLU A 211 21.51 -9.56 4.43
C GLU A 211 21.83 -8.13 4.87
N THR A 212 23.12 -7.82 5.08
CA THR A 212 23.56 -6.47 5.46
C THR A 212 23.30 -5.47 4.34
N ARG A 213 23.46 -5.85 3.05
CA ARG A 213 23.10 -5.01 1.90
C ARG A 213 21.59 -4.76 1.82
N HIS A 214 20.76 -5.77 2.11
CA HIS A 214 19.32 -5.59 2.22
C HIS A 214 18.97 -4.58 3.31
N GLN A 215 19.59 -4.68 4.49
CA GLN A 215 19.39 -3.74 5.59
C GLN A 215 19.83 -2.31 5.22
N LEU A 216 20.95 -2.16 4.51
CA LEU A 216 21.43 -0.89 4.00
C LEU A 216 20.39 -0.23 3.08
N CYS A 217 19.94 -0.96 2.05
CA CYS A 217 18.97 -0.46 1.07
C CYS A 217 17.61 -0.18 1.71
N TRP A 218 17.16 -1.06 2.60
CA TRP A 218 15.94 -0.86 3.38
C TRP A 218 15.99 0.42 4.20
N ARG A 219 17.10 0.64 4.94
CA ARG A 219 17.29 1.84 5.76
C ARG A 219 17.29 3.10 4.90
N ALA A 220 18.11 3.12 3.84
CA ALA A 220 18.24 4.29 2.97
C ALA A 220 16.90 4.66 2.33
N SER A 221 16.18 3.69 1.75
CA SER A 221 14.90 3.93 1.08
C SER A 221 13.77 4.27 2.04
N SER A 222 13.67 3.59 3.19
CA SER A 222 12.61 3.76 4.18
C SER A 222 12.70 5.11 4.89
N LEU A 223 13.88 5.46 5.43
CA LEU A 223 14.08 6.74 6.14
C LEU A 223 14.10 7.92 5.17
N GLY A 224 14.74 7.76 4.00
CA GLY A 224 14.80 8.78 2.95
C GLY A 224 13.48 8.98 2.21
N LYS A 225 12.47 8.10 2.40
CA LYS A 225 11.23 8.08 1.59
C LYS A 225 11.57 8.25 0.12
N CYS A 226 12.46 7.38 -0.38
CA CYS A 226 13.00 7.39 -1.72
C CYS A 226 13.12 5.97 -2.28
N ALA A 227 13.44 5.86 -3.55
CA ALA A 227 13.98 4.63 -4.11
C ALA A 227 15.50 4.60 -3.90
N TYR A 228 16.04 3.42 -3.61
CA TYR A 228 17.47 3.21 -3.47
C TYR A 228 17.91 2.01 -4.31
N LEU A 229 18.81 2.26 -5.26
CA LEU A 229 19.36 1.27 -6.17
C LEU A 229 20.80 0.97 -5.78
N TYR A 230 21.09 -0.28 -5.55
CA TYR A 230 22.42 -0.77 -5.21
C TYR A 230 22.92 -1.70 -6.31
N THR A 231 24.13 -1.50 -6.82
CA THR A 231 24.68 -2.30 -7.90
C THR A 231 26.12 -2.67 -7.60
N ALA A 232 26.37 -3.92 -7.22
CA ALA A 232 27.71 -4.40 -6.90
C ALA A 232 28.41 -5.06 -8.10
N ALA A 233 29.73 -4.97 -8.12
CA ALA A 233 30.58 -5.67 -9.06
C ALA A 233 30.36 -7.20 -8.99
N GLY A 234 30.57 -7.87 -10.11
CA GLY A 234 30.27 -9.29 -10.25
C GLY A 234 31.47 -10.17 -10.56
N PRO A 235 31.20 -11.43 -10.88
CA PRO A 235 32.22 -12.37 -11.36
C PRO A 235 32.90 -11.84 -12.61
N GLY A 236 34.23 -11.82 -12.60
CA GLY A 236 35.07 -11.21 -13.61
C GLY A 236 36.06 -10.21 -13.03
N GLU A 237 35.77 -9.71 -11.83
CA GLU A 237 36.76 -9.08 -10.99
C GLU A 237 37.87 -10.07 -10.59
N SER A 238 39.05 -9.58 -10.19
CA SER A 238 40.14 -10.45 -9.77
C SER A 238 39.73 -11.30 -8.54
N SER A 239 40.10 -12.57 -8.59
CA SER A 239 39.90 -13.52 -7.49
C SER A 239 41.17 -13.77 -6.68
N SER A 240 42.15 -12.85 -6.75
CA SER A 240 43.41 -13.02 -6.02
C SER A 240 43.20 -13.18 -4.51
N ASP A 241 42.33 -12.33 -3.90
CA ASP A 241 42.04 -12.32 -2.47
C ASP A 241 40.56 -12.19 -2.17
N LEU A 242 39.74 -11.76 -3.12
CA LEU A 242 38.35 -11.38 -2.91
C LEU A 242 37.40 -12.15 -3.85
N ALA A 243 36.16 -12.24 -3.46
CA ALA A 243 35.07 -12.73 -4.30
C ALA A 243 34.01 -11.66 -4.50
N PHE A 244 33.34 -11.68 -5.67
CA PHE A 244 32.29 -10.75 -6.03
C PHE A 244 31.06 -11.51 -6.52
N ASP A 245 29.86 -11.06 -6.14
CA ASP A 245 28.64 -11.85 -6.27
C ASP A 245 27.58 -11.26 -7.21
N ALA A 246 27.86 -10.14 -7.90
CA ALA A 246 26.92 -9.51 -8.81
C ALA A 246 25.59 -9.09 -8.15
N HIS A 247 25.60 -8.72 -6.88
CA HIS A 247 24.39 -8.40 -6.15
C HIS A 247 23.87 -7.01 -6.49
N ALA A 248 22.72 -6.93 -7.13
CA ALA A 248 22.01 -5.70 -7.40
C ALA A 248 20.62 -5.73 -6.75
N LEU A 249 20.20 -4.59 -6.19
CA LEU A 249 18.95 -4.43 -5.45
C LEU A 249 18.24 -3.15 -5.88
N ILE A 250 16.93 -3.19 -6.00
CA ILE A 250 16.07 -2.01 -6.16
C ILE A 250 15.08 -1.98 -5.02
N TYR A 251 15.19 -0.96 -4.17
CA TYR A 251 14.30 -0.71 -3.05
C TYR A 251 13.48 0.56 -3.29
N GLU A 252 12.24 0.57 -2.83
CA GLU A 252 11.36 1.73 -2.77
C GLU A 252 10.70 1.80 -1.41
N PHE A 253 10.92 2.88 -0.67
CA PHE A 253 10.27 3.14 0.62
C PHE A 253 10.28 1.93 1.59
N GLY A 254 11.41 1.20 1.61
CA GLY A 254 11.60 0.02 2.47
C GLY A 254 11.15 -1.30 1.88
N GLU A 255 10.61 -1.33 0.68
CA GLU A 255 10.22 -2.54 -0.04
C GLU A 255 11.27 -2.93 -1.08
N CYS A 256 11.65 -4.20 -1.15
CA CYS A 256 12.51 -4.73 -2.20
C CYS A 256 11.66 -5.06 -3.43
N LEU A 257 11.85 -4.31 -4.51
CA LEU A 257 11.10 -4.49 -5.75
C LEU A 257 11.77 -5.45 -6.72
N ALA A 258 13.10 -5.52 -6.71
CA ALA A 258 13.86 -6.41 -7.57
C ALA A 258 15.23 -6.72 -6.98
N GLU A 259 15.70 -7.95 -7.23
CA GLU A 259 17.01 -8.47 -6.81
C GLU A 259 17.62 -9.29 -7.93
N SER A 260 18.95 -9.15 -8.14
CA SER A 260 19.70 -9.95 -9.10
C SER A 260 19.97 -11.36 -8.59
N LYS A 261 20.29 -12.27 -9.50
CA LYS A 261 20.82 -13.58 -9.11
C LYS A 261 22.29 -13.43 -8.72
N ARG A 262 22.56 -13.72 -7.46
CA ARG A 262 23.93 -13.66 -6.95
C ARG A 262 24.82 -14.75 -7.58
N PHE A 263 26.10 -14.42 -7.79
CA PHE A 263 27.11 -15.28 -8.42
C PHE A 263 26.81 -15.66 -9.88
N GLU A 264 25.83 -15.04 -10.53
CA GLU A 264 25.57 -15.22 -11.96
C GLU A 264 26.72 -14.61 -12.77
N ARG A 265 27.26 -15.38 -13.72
CA ARG A 265 28.43 -14.96 -14.53
C ARG A 265 28.05 -14.20 -15.81
N GLY A 266 26.81 -14.29 -16.21
CA GLY A 266 26.27 -13.57 -17.37
C GLY A 266 25.89 -12.13 -17.05
N PRO A 267 25.59 -11.32 -18.09
CA PRO A 267 25.11 -9.95 -17.89
C PRO A 267 23.72 -9.96 -17.22
N GLN A 268 23.51 -9.09 -16.26
CA GLN A 268 22.22 -8.94 -15.58
C GLN A 268 21.73 -7.50 -15.67
N LEU A 269 20.45 -7.34 -15.98
CA LEU A 269 19.71 -6.08 -15.85
C LEU A 269 18.44 -6.39 -15.08
N ILE A 270 18.37 -5.95 -13.82
CA ILE A 270 17.12 -5.95 -13.06
C ILE A 270 16.42 -4.60 -13.25
N THR A 271 15.10 -4.61 -13.31
CA THR A 271 14.29 -3.41 -13.50
C THR A 271 13.07 -3.44 -12.60
N ALA A 272 12.65 -2.25 -12.16
CA ALA A 272 11.41 -2.07 -11.41
C ALA A 272 10.71 -0.77 -11.85
N ASP A 273 9.38 -0.74 -11.72
CA ASP A 273 8.58 0.45 -11.93
C ASP A 273 8.37 1.11 -10.58
N LEU A 274 9.06 2.23 -10.35
CA LEU A 274 8.96 3.04 -9.12
C LEU A 274 7.68 3.85 -9.11
N ASP A 275 7.09 3.99 -7.94
CA ASP A 275 5.91 4.80 -7.67
C ASP A 275 6.32 6.16 -7.06
N LEU A 276 6.54 7.16 -7.91
CA LEU A 276 6.96 8.48 -7.47
C LEU A 276 5.89 9.20 -6.65
N ASP A 277 4.60 8.99 -6.95
CA ASP A 277 3.50 9.59 -6.19
C ASP A 277 3.46 9.11 -4.75
N VAL A 278 3.73 7.82 -4.51
CA VAL A 278 3.83 7.26 -3.15
C VAL A 278 4.98 7.93 -2.38
N LEU A 279 6.13 8.12 -3.01
CA LEU A 279 7.29 8.77 -2.38
C LEU A 279 6.99 10.23 -2.04
N VAL A 280 6.43 11.00 -2.98
CA VAL A 280 6.04 12.40 -2.76
C VAL A 280 4.99 12.48 -1.66
N ARG A 281 3.97 11.63 -1.69
CA ARG A 281 2.93 11.61 -0.66
C ARG A 281 3.48 11.28 0.73
N ALA A 282 4.39 10.31 0.83
CA ALA A 282 5.01 9.94 2.09
C ALA A 282 5.79 11.10 2.72
N ARG A 283 6.46 11.91 1.89
CA ARG A 283 7.15 13.14 2.32
C ARG A 283 6.18 14.22 2.77
N LEU A 284 5.12 14.49 2.00
CA LEU A 284 4.06 15.45 2.35
C LEU A 284 3.34 15.11 3.66
N ALA A 285 3.11 13.81 3.90
CA ALA A 285 2.43 13.34 5.11
C ALA A 285 3.31 13.37 6.37
N SER A 286 4.62 13.57 6.22
CA SER A 286 5.60 13.55 7.32
C SER A 286 6.20 14.94 7.54
N GLY A 287 5.61 15.75 8.42
CA GLY A 287 6.13 17.09 8.74
C GLY A 287 7.58 17.06 9.19
N THR A 288 7.95 16.10 10.05
CA THR A 288 9.33 15.94 10.53
C THR A 288 10.34 15.59 9.44
N PHE A 289 9.92 14.99 8.31
CA PHE A 289 10.78 14.84 7.16
C PHE A 289 11.14 16.21 6.56
N GLY A 290 10.16 17.09 6.41
CA GLY A 290 10.34 18.46 5.93
C GLY A 290 11.23 19.28 6.85
N ASP A 291 11.01 19.21 8.17
CA ASP A 291 11.82 19.88 9.18
C ASP A 291 13.29 19.42 9.09
N CYS A 292 13.53 18.10 9.07
CA CYS A 292 14.86 17.53 8.92
C CYS A 292 15.55 17.97 7.62
N ALA A 293 14.81 18.02 6.51
CA ALA A 293 15.35 18.47 5.23
C ALA A 293 15.73 19.96 5.25
N GLN A 294 14.97 20.80 5.94
CA GLN A 294 15.32 22.23 6.12
C GLN A 294 16.55 22.43 6.99
N ASP A 295 16.66 21.72 8.10
CA ASP A 295 17.78 21.82 9.04
C ASP A 295 19.11 21.35 8.43
N ASN A 296 19.06 20.41 7.48
CA ASN A 296 20.22 19.81 6.83
C ASN A 296 20.38 20.24 5.37
N ARG A 297 19.79 21.35 4.98
CA ARG A 297 19.84 21.84 3.60
C ARG A 297 21.26 22.19 3.19
N GLN A 298 21.75 21.55 2.13
CA GLN A 298 22.99 21.87 1.46
C GLN A 298 22.71 22.35 0.03
N PRO A 299 23.54 23.25 -0.53
CA PRO A 299 23.39 23.66 -1.91
C PRO A 299 23.79 22.53 -2.85
N PHE A 300 22.90 22.20 -3.78
CA PHE A 300 23.17 21.27 -4.87
C PHE A 300 22.95 21.96 -6.21
N ARG A 301 23.84 21.67 -7.16
CA ARG A 301 23.65 21.96 -8.58
C ARG A 301 22.73 20.91 -9.17
N THR A 302 21.89 21.31 -10.10
CA THR A 302 20.97 20.37 -10.76
C THR A 302 21.26 20.33 -12.26
N GLU A 303 21.69 19.19 -12.75
CA GLU A 303 21.78 18.90 -14.18
C GLU A 303 20.48 18.27 -14.68
N THR A 304 20.08 18.62 -15.89
CA THR A 304 18.81 18.16 -16.44
C THR A 304 18.97 17.02 -17.45
N PHE A 305 18.06 16.05 -17.41
CA PHE A 305 17.97 15.00 -18.40
C PHE A 305 16.51 14.83 -18.87
N ALA A 306 16.29 14.07 -19.94
CA ALA A 306 14.95 13.79 -20.45
C ALA A 306 14.55 12.32 -20.21
N VAL A 307 13.31 12.11 -19.79
CA VAL A 307 12.71 10.76 -19.74
C VAL A 307 12.07 10.48 -21.09
N HIS A 308 12.77 9.77 -21.94
CA HIS A 308 12.22 9.34 -23.23
C HIS A 308 11.25 8.19 -23.01
N ALA A 309 9.98 8.51 -22.71
CA ALA A 309 8.94 7.50 -22.64
C ALA A 309 8.76 6.83 -24.03
N PRO A 310 8.77 5.51 -24.14
CA PRO A 310 8.46 4.85 -25.39
C PRO A 310 7.04 5.18 -25.83
N PRO A 311 6.77 5.31 -27.15
CA PRO A 311 5.47 5.71 -27.68
C PRO A 311 4.34 4.69 -27.48
N SER A 312 4.61 3.53 -26.89
CA SER A 312 3.62 2.49 -26.59
C SER A 312 3.57 2.23 -25.08
N PHE A 313 2.35 2.19 -24.52
CA PHE A 313 2.09 1.68 -23.18
C PHE A 313 2.79 0.32 -23.00
N ARG A 314 3.64 0.21 -22.01
CA ARG A 314 4.24 -1.06 -21.60
C ARG A 314 3.54 -1.54 -20.33
N PRO A 315 3.29 -2.85 -20.21
CA PRO A 315 2.67 -3.36 -19.00
C PRO A 315 3.50 -2.99 -17.77
N LEU A 316 2.80 -2.60 -16.72
CA LEU A 316 3.44 -2.32 -15.44
C LEU A 316 4.17 -3.58 -14.94
N ARG A 317 5.45 -3.44 -14.60
CA ARG A 317 6.27 -4.54 -14.02
C ARG A 317 6.22 -4.53 -12.50
N ARG A 318 5.09 -4.11 -11.97
CA ARG A 318 4.83 -4.07 -10.54
C ARG A 318 3.53 -4.80 -10.27
N HIS A 319 3.57 -5.69 -9.30
CA HIS A 319 2.34 -6.31 -8.83
C HIS A 319 1.56 -5.31 -7.98
N VAL A 320 0.28 -5.12 -8.30
CA VAL A 320 -0.65 -4.31 -7.52
C VAL A 320 -1.52 -5.24 -6.69
N GLU A 321 -1.44 -5.12 -5.37
CA GLU A 321 -2.19 -5.98 -4.46
C GLU A 321 -3.69 -5.72 -4.53
N ARG A 322 -4.49 -6.78 -4.72
CA ARG A 322 -5.96 -6.72 -4.66
C ARG A 322 -6.46 -6.39 -3.25
N HIS A 323 -5.85 -6.98 -2.25
CA HIS A 323 -6.21 -6.82 -0.85
C HIS A 323 -5.05 -6.16 -0.08
N PRO A 324 -4.85 -4.83 -0.25
CA PRO A 324 -3.65 -4.16 0.24
C PRO A 324 -3.51 -4.12 1.77
N PHE A 325 -4.59 -4.41 2.49
CA PHE A 325 -4.56 -4.56 3.94
C PHE A 325 -4.19 -5.98 4.42
N VAL A 326 -4.11 -6.96 3.51
CA VAL A 326 -3.90 -8.37 3.83
C VAL A 326 -2.55 -8.84 3.26
N PRO A 327 -1.55 -9.17 4.10
CA PRO A 327 -0.28 -9.71 3.63
C PRO A 327 -0.45 -11.02 2.87
N LYS A 328 0.32 -11.22 1.79
CA LYS A 328 0.30 -12.46 1.01
C LYS A 328 1.04 -13.62 1.69
N ASP A 329 2.19 -13.30 2.30
CA ASP A 329 3.00 -14.32 2.96
C ASP A 329 2.25 -14.90 4.18
N PRO A 330 2.05 -16.21 4.26
CA PRO A 330 1.27 -16.83 5.33
C PRO A 330 1.83 -16.57 6.75
N ALA A 331 3.15 -16.54 6.91
CA ALA A 331 3.76 -16.29 8.21
C ALA A 331 3.57 -14.82 8.64
N THR A 332 3.74 -13.90 7.70
CA THR A 332 3.46 -12.47 7.91
C THR A 332 1.98 -12.25 8.20
N LEU A 333 1.07 -12.92 7.49
CA LEU A 333 -0.37 -12.83 7.71
C LEU A 333 -0.75 -13.33 9.11
N ALA A 334 -0.24 -14.47 9.55
CA ALA A 334 -0.49 -15.02 10.88
C ALA A 334 -0.02 -14.04 11.98
N LYS A 335 1.18 -13.45 11.81
CA LYS A 335 1.72 -12.43 12.71
C LYS A 335 0.83 -11.17 12.74
N ARG A 336 0.35 -10.70 11.59
CA ARG A 336 -0.54 -9.54 11.50
C ARG A 336 -1.90 -9.81 12.14
N CYS A 337 -2.48 -10.98 11.92
CA CYS A 337 -3.73 -11.36 12.59
C CYS A 337 -3.56 -11.39 14.12
N TRP A 338 -2.45 -11.92 14.60
CA TRP A 338 -2.11 -11.85 16.02
C TRP A 338 -1.98 -10.41 16.53
N GLU A 339 -1.22 -9.55 15.84
CA GLU A 339 -1.06 -8.14 16.20
C GLU A 339 -2.43 -7.42 16.25
N VAL A 340 -3.29 -7.60 15.25
CA VAL A 340 -4.64 -7.03 15.22
C VAL A 340 -5.44 -7.45 16.46
N PHE A 341 -5.46 -8.75 16.74
CA PHE A 341 -6.23 -9.31 17.84
C PHE A 341 -5.72 -8.84 19.21
N GLU A 342 -4.40 -8.76 19.41
CA GLU A 342 -3.80 -8.25 20.65
C GLU A 342 -4.00 -6.73 20.81
N ILE A 343 -3.95 -5.94 19.74
CA ILE A 343 -4.28 -4.50 19.78
C ILE A 343 -5.71 -4.31 20.28
N GLN A 344 -6.70 -5.04 19.71
CA GLN A 344 -8.10 -4.98 20.16
C GLN A 344 -8.23 -5.37 21.63
N THR A 345 -7.65 -6.50 22.01
CA THR A 345 -7.72 -7.06 23.36
C THR A 345 -7.13 -6.12 24.41
N ASN A 346 -5.89 -5.67 24.20
CA ASN A 346 -5.19 -4.83 25.19
C ASN A 346 -5.84 -3.43 25.32
N SER A 347 -6.30 -2.88 24.21
CA SER A 347 -7.01 -1.61 24.24
C SER A 347 -8.32 -1.72 25.01
N LEU A 348 -9.05 -2.82 24.85
CA LEU A 348 -10.26 -3.10 25.61
C LEU A 348 -9.98 -3.30 27.10
N ILE A 349 -8.93 -4.06 27.45
CA ILE A 349 -8.51 -4.26 28.85
C ILE A 349 -8.31 -2.91 29.54
N THR A 350 -7.51 -2.04 28.93
CA THR A 350 -7.25 -0.69 29.47
C THR A 350 -8.54 0.11 29.68
N ARG A 351 -9.47 0.04 28.74
CA ARG A 351 -10.76 0.75 28.84
C ARG A 351 -11.65 0.17 29.93
N VAL A 352 -11.69 -1.16 30.06
CA VAL A 352 -12.48 -1.86 31.10
C VAL A 352 -11.97 -1.54 32.50
N GLU A 353 -10.65 -1.57 32.71
CA GLU A 353 -10.03 -1.23 33.97
C GLU A 353 -10.28 0.24 34.37
N TYR A 354 -10.05 1.16 33.42
CA TYR A 354 -10.28 2.58 33.66
C TYR A 354 -11.76 2.88 33.98
N ALA A 355 -12.69 2.32 33.19
CA ALA A 355 -14.12 2.52 33.41
C ALA A 355 -14.67 1.72 34.61
N ARG A 356 -13.89 0.82 35.18
CA ARG A 356 -14.33 -0.13 36.23
C ARG A 356 -15.60 -0.87 35.85
N SER A 357 -15.72 -1.21 34.56
CA SER A 357 -16.89 -1.82 33.99
C SER A 357 -17.11 -3.23 34.54
N LYS A 358 -18.33 -3.53 34.99
CA LYS A 358 -18.70 -4.85 35.55
C LYS A 358 -19.11 -5.85 34.46
N LYS A 359 -19.61 -5.37 33.32
CA LYS A 359 -20.04 -6.21 32.21
C LYS A 359 -19.59 -5.59 30.87
N LEU A 360 -19.29 -6.42 29.89
CA LEU A 360 -19.21 -6.04 28.50
C LEU A 360 -20.54 -6.38 27.83
N ILE A 361 -21.13 -5.42 27.13
CA ILE A 361 -22.43 -5.62 26.49
C ILE A 361 -22.27 -5.51 24.99
N LEU A 362 -22.59 -6.57 24.29
CA LEU A 362 -22.39 -6.70 22.87
C LEU A 362 -23.69 -7.07 22.17
N ALA A 363 -24.11 -6.25 21.19
CA ALA A 363 -25.16 -6.64 20.26
C ALA A 363 -24.60 -7.72 19.32
N LEU A 364 -25.02 -8.95 19.50
CA LEU A 364 -24.52 -10.11 18.75
C LEU A 364 -25.49 -10.46 17.60
N SER A 365 -25.14 -10.02 16.39
CA SER A 365 -25.93 -10.28 15.19
C SER A 365 -25.72 -11.66 14.59
N GLY A 366 -24.62 -12.35 14.93
CA GLY A 366 -24.17 -13.57 14.26
C GLY A 366 -23.36 -13.33 12.97
N GLY A 367 -23.12 -12.07 12.61
CA GLY A 367 -22.23 -11.67 11.51
C GLY A 367 -20.76 -11.62 11.92
N ARG A 368 -19.85 -11.49 10.93
CA ARG A 368 -18.40 -11.54 11.11
C ARG A 368 -17.89 -10.48 12.09
N ASP A 369 -18.37 -9.24 12.00
CA ASP A 369 -17.89 -8.11 12.82
C ASP A 369 -18.20 -8.26 14.29
N SER A 370 -19.48 -8.63 14.60
CA SER A 370 -19.88 -8.89 15.96
C SER A 370 -19.21 -10.16 16.54
N THR A 371 -18.89 -11.12 15.69
CA THR A 371 -18.09 -12.31 16.06
C THR A 371 -16.68 -11.93 16.44
N LEU A 372 -15.97 -11.14 15.63
CA LEU A 372 -14.63 -10.68 15.94
C LEU A 372 -14.59 -9.89 17.25
N ALA A 373 -15.54 -8.98 17.44
CA ALA A 373 -15.67 -8.23 18.69
C ALA A 373 -15.93 -9.15 19.91
N ALA A 374 -16.79 -10.18 19.76
CA ALA A 374 -17.04 -11.14 20.83
C ALA A 374 -15.78 -11.95 21.21
N LEU A 375 -14.99 -12.36 20.21
CA LEU A 375 -13.72 -13.06 20.43
C LEU A 375 -12.72 -12.19 21.18
N ALA A 376 -12.55 -10.92 20.80
CA ALA A 376 -11.68 -9.98 21.49
C ALA A 376 -12.16 -9.70 22.93
N CYS A 377 -13.48 -9.58 23.15
CA CYS A 377 -14.04 -9.46 24.50
C CYS A 377 -13.75 -10.66 25.37
N ALA A 378 -13.93 -11.89 24.85
CA ALA A 378 -13.63 -13.11 25.58
C ALA A 378 -12.15 -13.20 25.97
N ASN A 379 -11.24 -12.88 25.02
CA ASN A 379 -9.80 -12.84 25.27
C ASN A 379 -9.42 -11.79 26.35
N ALA A 380 -10.04 -10.62 26.30
CA ALA A 380 -9.81 -9.56 27.28
C ALA A 380 -10.25 -9.98 28.69
N LEU A 381 -11.38 -10.66 28.83
CA LEU A 381 -11.87 -11.16 30.12
C LEU A 381 -10.94 -12.26 30.66
N ASP A 382 -10.47 -13.17 29.80
CA ASP A 382 -9.52 -14.20 30.19
C ASP A 382 -8.21 -13.61 30.72
N GLN A 383 -7.66 -12.61 30.04
CA GLN A 383 -6.43 -11.93 30.47
C GLN A 383 -6.62 -11.13 31.75
N LEU A 384 -7.82 -10.62 32.01
CA LEU A 384 -8.20 -9.95 33.26
C LEU A 384 -8.49 -10.94 34.41
N GLY A 385 -8.46 -12.25 34.16
CA GLY A 385 -8.86 -13.26 35.14
C GLY A 385 -10.35 -13.21 35.50
N ARG A 386 -11.17 -12.65 34.63
CA ARG A 386 -12.61 -12.49 34.83
C ARG A 386 -13.39 -13.59 34.11
N PRO A 387 -14.54 -14.00 34.63
CA PRO A 387 -15.36 -15.02 33.97
C PRO A 387 -15.94 -14.50 32.64
N ARG A 388 -15.94 -15.32 31.60
CA ARG A 388 -16.51 -14.97 30.29
C ARG A 388 -18.02 -14.67 30.35
N THR A 389 -18.72 -15.09 31.42
CA THR A 389 -20.09 -14.66 31.71
C THR A 389 -20.23 -13.17 31.98
N ASP A 390 -19.12 -12.44 32.16
CA ASP A 390 -19.15 -10.98 32.21
C ASP A 390 -19.30 -10.33 30.82
N LEU A 391 -19.16 -11.09 29.73
CA LEU A 391 -19.62 -10.72 28.40
C LEU A 391 -21.12 -11.08 28.29
N LEU A 392 -21.96 -10.08 28.15
CA LEU A 392 -23.37 -10.24 27.84
C LEU A 392 -23.62 -10.00 26.35
N CYS A 393 -23.84 -11.08 25.63
CA CYS A 393 -24.25 -11.09 24.24
C CYS A 393 -25.77 -10.92 24.14
N VAL A 394 -26.23 -9.89 23.46
CA VAL A 394 -27.66 -9.62 23.28
C VAL A 394 -28.03 -9.80 21.82
N SER A 395 -28.84 -10.82 21.53
CA SER A 395 -29.46 -11.00 20.22
C SER A 395 -30.81 -10.29 20.20
N MET A 396 -31.05 -9.47 19.18
CA MET A 396 -32.27 -8.66 19.05
C MET A 396 -32.93 -8.89 17.70
N PRO A 397 -33.67 -9.98 17.53
CA PRO A 397 -34.36 -10.29 16.29
C PRO A 397 -35.31 -9.18 15.86
N GLY A 398 -35.12 -8.68 14.63
CA GLY A 398 -36.00 -7.76 13.93
C GLY A 398 -36.75 -8.46 12.80
N PHE A 399 -37.36 -7.68 11.89
CA PHE A 399 -38.15 -8.23 10.78
C PHE A 399 -37.30 -8.95 9.73
N GLY A 400 -36.04 -8.54 9.55
CA GLY A 400 -35.10 -9.16 8.60
C GLY A 400 -34.27 -10.32 9.17
N THR A 401 -34.33 -10.56 10.48
CA THR A 401 -33.51 -11.59 11.14
C THR A 401 -33.98 -12.99 10.76
N THR A 402 -33.07 -13.79 10.21
CA THR A 402 -33.33 -15.19 9.83
C THR A 402 -33.16 -16.11 11.05
N GLU A 403 -33.79 -17.29 11.00
CA GLU A 403 -33.61 -18.31 12.05
C GLU A 403 -32.17 -18.84 12.07
N HIS A 404 -31.50 -18.88 10.92
CA HIS A 404 -30.09 -19.26 10.81
C HIS A 404 -29.19 -18.34 11.63
N THR A 405 -29.32 -17.03 11.43
CA THR A 405 -28.53 -15.99 12.13
C THR A 405 -28.80 -15.97 13.62
N ARG A 406 -30.08 -16.14 13.99
CA ARG A 406 -30.52 -16.24 15.38
C ARG A 406 -29.89 -17.44 16.10
N ALA A 407 -29.89 -18.59 15.43
CA ALA A 407 -29.29 -19.83 15.95
C ALA A 407 -27.74 -19.67 16.02
N ALA A 408 -27.11 -19.03 15.04
CA ALA A 408 -25.66 -18.78 15.02
C ALA A 408 -25.21 -17.91 16.19
N SER A 409 -25.94 -16.83 16.50
CA SER A 409 -25.66 -15.94 17.65
C SER A 409 -25.70 -16.72 18.98
N ARG A 410 -26.72 -17.54 19.17
CA ARG A 410 -26.88 -18.36 20.36
C ARG A 410 -25.76 -19.40 20.51
N ARG A 411 -25.43 -20.09 19.42
CA ARG A 411 -24.35 -21.10 19.42
C ARG A 411 -23.00 -20.44 19.71
N LEU A 412 -22.72 -19.27 19.12
CA LEU A 412 -21.47 -18.54 19.33
C LEU A 412 -21.32 -18.13 20.81
N ALA A 413 -22.35 -17.51 21.40
CA ALA A 413 -22.32 -17.11 22.80
C ALA A 413 -22.11 -18.33 23.73
N ALA A 414 -22.79 -19.45 23.47
CA ALA A 414 -22.64 -20.69 24.23
C ALA A 414 -21.23 -21.29 24.08
N ALA A 415 -20.68 -21.33 22.86
CA ALA A 415 -19.33 -21.84 22.60
C ALA A 415 -18.24 -20.97 23.21
N LEU A 416 -18.47 -19.67 23.36
CA LEU A 416 -17.58 -18.75 24.08
C LEU A 416 -17.69 -18.84 25.59
N GLY A 417 -18.78 -19.42 26.11
CA GLY A 417 -19.11 -19.38 27.55
C GLY A 417 -19.58 -18.03 28.03
N ALA A 418 -20.09 -17.19 27.14
CA ALA A 418 -20.63 -15.86 27.44
C ALA A 418 -22.09 -15.94 27.91
N SER A 419 -22.54 -14.92 28.65
CA SER A 419 -23.97 -14.75 28.97
C SER A 419 -24.73 -14.37 27.69
N PHE A 420 -25.95 -14.90 27.52
CA PHE A 420 -26.77 -14.68 26.33
C PHE A 420 -28.19 -14.27 26.72
N GLU A 421 -28.68 -13.20 26.11
CA GLU A 421 -30.06 -12.77 26.19
C GLU A 421 -30.61 -12.58 24.78
N GLU A 422 -31.87 -12.98 24.58
CA GLU A 422 -32.57 -12.75 23.32
C GLU A 422 -33.80 -11.89 23.55
N GLU A 423 -33.90 -10.77 22.85
CA GLU A 423 -34.97 -9.79 22.99
C GLU A 423 -35.58 -9.48 21.62
N ASP A 424 -36.78 -9.95 21.37
CA ASP A 424 -37.53 -9.64 20.16
C ASP A 424 -37.91 -8.15 20.13
N ILE A 425 -37.50 -7.43 19.08
CA ILE A 425 -37.77 -5.99 18.92
C ILE A 425 -38.90 -5.68 17.93
N ARG A 426 -39.50 -6.68 17.33
CA ARG A 426 -40.47 -6.51 16.23
C ARG A 426 -41.73 -5.76 16.65
N GLU A 427 -42.27 -6.05 17.83
CA GLU A 427 -43.45 -5.35 18.34
C GLU A 427 -43.13 -3.87 18.61
N GLU A 428 -42.04 -3.58 19.28
CA GLU A 428 -41.60 -2.21 19.56
C GLU A 428 -41.32 -1.43 18.25
N ALA A 429 -40.67 -2.07 17.27
CA ALA A 429 -40.44 -1.46 15.97
C ALA A 429 -41.76 -1.17 15.23
N PHE A 430 -42.74 -2.08 15.30
CA PHE A 430 -44.05 -1.88 14.71
C PHE A 430 -44.80 -0.68 15.40
N LEU A 431 -44.76 -0.59 16.72
CA LEU A 431 -45.38 0.49 17.45
C LEU A 431 -44.77 1.85 17.04
N VAL A 432 -43.46 1.94 16.93
CA VAL A 432 -42.80 3.19 16.49
C VAL A 432 -43.20 3.53 15.05
N LEU A 433 -43.18 2.57 14.12
CA LEU A 433 -43.62 2.80 12.75
C LEU A 433 -45.08 3.23 12.64
N ARG A 434 -45.96 2.66 13.47
CA ARG A 434 -47.39 3.04 13.57
C ARG A 434 -47.55 4.47 14.08
N ASP A 435 -46.89 4.78 15.17
CA ASP A 435 -47.05 6.09 15.84
C ASP A 435 -46.43 7.23 15.01
N GLN A 436 -45.43 6.91 14.17
CA GLN A 436 -44.87 7.85 13.18
C GLN A 436 -45.64 7.85 11.84
N ALA A 437 -46.77 7.10 11.76
CA ALA A 437 -47.58 7.01 10.56
C ALA A 437 -46.83 6.56 9.30
N HIS A 438 -45.87 5.68 9.48
CA HIS A 438 -45.07 5.09 8.38
C HIS A 438 -45.93 4.36 7.35
N SER A 439 -45.52 4.37 6.08
CA SER A 439 -46.25 3.75 4.93
C SER A 439 -46.56 2.27 5.16
N ALA A 440 -45.64 1.50 5.69
CA ALA A 440 -45.81 0.09 6.00
C ALA A 440 -46.96 -0.12 7.04
N ALA A 441 -47.00 0.67 8.10
CA ALA A 441 -48.02 0.56 9.12
C ALA A 441 -49.42 0.99 8.62
N LYS A 442 -49.50 2.02 7.77
CA LYS A 442 -50.75 2.47 7.14
C LYS A 442 -51.30 1.39 6.19
N ARG A 443 -50.49 0.92 5.25
CA ARG A 443 -50.91 -0.13 4.30
C ARG A 443 -51.25 -1.43 4.98
N TYR A 444 -50.53 -1.76 6.09
CA TYR A 444 -50.88 -2.92 6.89
C TYR A 444 -52.25 -2.80 7.58
N ALA A 445 -52.54 -1.60 8.12
CA ALA A 445 -53.87 -1.33 8.76
C ALA A 445 -55.01 -1.42 7.71
N GLU A 446 -54.81 -1.00 6.49
CA GLU A 446 -55.74 -1.19 5.37
C GLU A 446 -55.92 -2.67 5.04
N TRP A 447 -54.78 -3.40 4.88
CA TRP A 447 -54.82 -4.84 4.61
C TRP A 447 -55.53 -5.65 5.69
N LEU A 448 -55.34 -5.30 6.98
CA LEU A 448 -56.06 -5.92 8.09
C LEU A 448 -57.60 -5.68 7.99
N ARG A 449 -58.00 -4.44 7.65
CA ARG A 449 -59.39 -4.04 7.51
C ARG A 449 -60.06 -4.80 6.34
N GLU A 450 -59.40 -4.87 5.20
CA GLU A 450 -59.88 -5.59 4.04
C GLU A 450 -60.00 -7.09 4.27
N ALA A 451 -59.05 -7.66 5.03
CA ALA A 451 -59.04 -9.07 5.33
C ALA A 451 -59.88 -9.49 6.55
N GLY A 452 -60.45 -8.52 7.26
CA GLY A 452 -61.19 -8.78 8.51
C GLY A 452 -60.34 -9.42 9.60
N ARG A 453 -59.06 -9.03 9.70
CA ARG A 453 -58.08 -9.63 10.62
C ARG A 453 -57.71 -8.63 11.73
N GLU A 454 -57.30 -9.19 12.87
CA GLU A 454 -56.70 -8.41 13.95
C GLU A 454 -55.17 -8.34 13.81
N HIS A 455 -54.60 -7.36 14.44
CA HIS A 455 -53.13 -7.21 14.49
C HIS A 455 -52.48 -8.40 15.21
N SER A 456 -51.44 -8.96 14.57
CA SER A 456 -50.48 -9.86 15.20
C SER A 456 -49.12 -9.70 14.52
N GLN A 457 -48.07 -10.05 15.24
CA GLN A 457 -46.71 -10.09 14.61
C GLN A 457 -46.65 -11.01 13.41
N ALA A 458 -47.34 -12.17 13.45
CA ALA A 458 -47.42 -13.12 12.35
C ALA A 458 -48.13 -12.49 11.13
N ALA A 459 -49.24 -11.77 11.34
CA ALA A 459 -49.97 -11.08 10.28
C ALA A 459 -49.11 -9.95 9.66
N PHE A 460 -48.40 -9.16 10.47
CA PHE A 460 -47.52 -8.12 9.95
C PHE A 460 -46.35 -8.71 9.15
N ARG A 461 -45.78 -9.80 9.61
CA ARG A 461 -44.73 -10.53 8.88
C ARG A 461 -45.23 -11.08 7.54
N GLN A 462 -46.44 -11.61 7.52
CA GLN A 462 -47.09 -12.08 6.28
C GLN A 462 -47.30 -10.91 5.30
N PHE A 463 -47.78 -9.77 5.80
CA PHE A 463 -47.95 -8.54 5.00
C PHE A 463 -46.64 -8.06 4.42
N LEU A 464 -45.58 -7.99 5.22
CA LEU A 464 -44.24 -7.54 4.75
C LEU A 464 -43.70 -8.47 3.67
N GLY A 465 -43.82 -9.77 3.80
CA GLY A 465 -43.41 -10.76 2.79
C GLY A 465 -44.14 -10.60 1.45
N ALA A 466 -45.40 -10.14 1.49
CA ALA A 466 -46.19 -9.88 0.29
C ALA A 466 -45.98 -8.46 -0.29
N ASN A 467 -45.36 -7.52 0.48
CA ASN A 467 -45.17 -6.12 0.11
C ASN A 467 -43.72 -5.69 0.43
N PRO A 468 -42.72 -6.20 -0.25
CA PRO A 468 -41.30 -5.88 0.03
C PRO A 468 -40.96 -4.40 -0.20
N ASP A 469 -41.73 -3.69 -1.01
CA ASP A 469 -41.57 -2.28 -1.34
C ASP A 469 -41.86 -1.31 -0.18
N VAL A 470 -42.44 -1.79 0.92
CA VAL A 470 -42.66 -0.95 2.12
C VAL A 470 -41.45 -0.84 3.03
N GLY A 471 -40.42 -1.62 2.79
CA GLY A 471 -39.15 -1.57 3.52
C GLY A 471 -38.26 -0.48 2.96
N ASP A 472 -38.22 0.67 3.63
CA ASP A 472 -37.38 1.81 3.29
C ASP A 472 -36.33 2.11 4.36
N VAL A 473 -35.56 3.20 4.19
CA VAL A 473 -34.52 3.62 5.13
C VAL A 473 -35.07 3.93 6.52
N GLU A 474 -36.31 4.46 6.63
CA GLU A 474 -36.96 4.73 7.94
C GLU A 474 -37.25 3.40 8.64
N PHE A 475 -37.79 2.43 7.92
CA PHE A 475 -38.08 1.09 8.43
C PHE A 475 -36.80 0.38 8.96
N GLU A 476 -35.70 0.48 8.26
CA GLU A 476 -34.41 -0.06 8.69
C GLU A 476 -33.86 0.67 9.93
N ASN A 477 -33.87 2.00 9.89
CA ASN A 477 -33.31 2.85 10.92
C ASN A 477 -34.04 2.72 12.28
N VAL A 478 -35.35 2.50 12.28
CA VAL A 478 -36.13 2.27 13.51
C VAL A 478 -35.61 1.04 14.24
N GLN A 479 -35.42 -0.07 13.53
CA GLN A 479 -34.92 -1.32 14.12
C GLN A 479 -33.48 -1.17 14.68
N ALA A 480 -32.59 -0.53 13.92
CA ALA A 480 -31.21 -0.31 14.35
C ALA A 480 -31.13 0.57 15.62
N ARG A 481 -31.95 1.62 15.70
CA ARG A 481 -31.98 2.52 16.88
C ARG A 481 -32.57 1.85 18.13
N ILE A 482 -33.59 1.01 17.97
CA ILE A 482 -34.16 0.22 19.07
C ILE A 482 -33.08 -0.75 19.62
N ARG A 483 -32.33 -1.43 18.78
CA ARG A 483 -31.22 -2.27 19.22
C ARG A 483 -30.23 -1.50 20.08
N THR A 484 -29.83 -0.31 19.64
CA THR A 484 -28.91 0.55 20.39
C THR A 484 -29.49 1.05 21.70
N LEU A 485 -30.76 1.48 21.72
CA LEU A 485 -31.46 1.86 22.94
C LEU A 485 -31.42 0.75 23.98
N ARG A 486 -31.69 -0.48 23.57
CA ARG A 486 -31.72 -1.64 24.47
C ARG A 486 -30.34 -1.95 25.06
N VAL A 487 -29.27 -2.01 24.27
CA VAL A 487 -27.92 -2.29 24.80
C VAL A 487 -27.40 -1.17 25.69
N MET A 488 -27.70 0.10 25.38
CA MET A 488 -27.35 1.25 26.21
C MET A 488 -28.10 1.22 27.55
N THR A 489 -29.38 0.83 27.55
CA THR A 489 -30.19 0.68 28.79
C THR A 489 -29.62 -0.46 29.65
N LYS A 490 -29.20 -1.58 29.03
CA LYS A 490 -28.53 -2.67 29.75
C LYS A 490 -27.20 -2.23 30.35
N ALA A 491 -26.42 -1.43 29.63
CA ALA A 491 -25.17 -0.89 30.15
C ALA A 491 -25.42 -0.08 31.45
N SER A 492 -26.43 0.74 31.49
CA SER A 492 -26.79 1.47 32.70
C SER A 492 -27.21 0.52 33.85
N ARG A 493 -27.98 -0.52 33.54
CA ARG A 493 -28.43 -1.51 34.53
C ARG A 493 -27.29 -2.30 35.15
N TYR A 494 -26.32 -2.73 34.31
CA TYR A 494 -25.26 -3.68 34.71
C TYR A 494 -23.91 -2.98 34.98
N TRP A 495 -23.84 -1.67 34.99
CA TRP A 495 -22.57 -0.91 35.06
C TRP A 495 -21.62 -1.44 33.97
N GLY A 496 -22.16 -1.60 32.76
CA GLY A 496 -21.50 -2.20 31.64
C GLY A 496 -20.94 -1.21 30.65
N LEU A 497 -20.10 -1.72 29.75
CA LEU A 497 -19.54 -1.00 28.62
C LEU A 497 -20.14 -1.59 27.34
N VAL A 498 -20.81 -0.76 26.53
CA VAL A 498 -21.33 -1.17 25.21
C VAL A 498 -20.19 -1.21 24.21
N ILE A 499 -19.99 -2.39 23.62
CA ILE A 499 -18.95 -2.65 22.62
C ILE A 499 -19.51 -2.48 21.22
N GLY A 500 -18.87 -1.61 20.43
CA GLY A 500 -19.18 -1.41 19.03
C GLY A 500 -18.48 -2.44 18.13
N THR A 501 -19.13 -2.70 17.02
CA THR A 501 -18.71 -3.75 16.07
C THR A 501 -18.45 -3.23 14.66
N GLY A 502 -18.77 -1.95 14.38
CA GLY A 502 -18.62 -1.35 13.05
C GLY A 502 -17.18 -1.31 12.59
N ASP A 503 -16.91 -1.83 11.39
CA ASP A 503 -15.59 -1.92 10.81
C ASP A 503 -15.17 -0.66 10.04
N LEU A 504 -13.92 -0.65 9.53
CA LEU A 504 -13.35 0.47 8.79
C LEU A 504 -14.07 0.73 7.46
N SER A 505 -14.46 -0.32 6.74
CA SER A 505 -15.10 -0.24 5.43
C SER A 505 -16.51 0.33 5.52
N GLU A 506 -17.28 -0.11 6.53
CA GLU A 506 -18.60 0.45 6.84
C GLU A 506 -18.51 1.93 7.22
N LYS A 507 -17.52 2.31 8.03
CA LYS A 507 -17.26 3.72 8.39
C LYS A 507 -16.85 4.55 7.17
N ALA A 508 -16.05 4.01 6.25
CA ALA A 508 -15.68 4.70 5.03
C ALA A 508 -16.90 5.08 4.18
N LEU A 509 -17.82 4.14 4.00
CA LEU A 509 -19.01 4.31 3.17
C LEU A 509 -20.19 4.95 3.93
N GLY A 510 -20.09 5.13 5.26
CA GLY A 510 -21.22 5.51 6.11
C GLY A 510 -22.36 4.49 6.07
N TRP A 511 -22.01 3.20 5.86
CA TRP A 511 -22.95 2.09 5.80
C TRP A 511 -23.31 1.63 7.20
N ALA A 512 -23.98 2.49 7.93
CA ALA A 512 -24.48 2.29 9.27
C ALA A 512 -25.58 3.32 9.58
N THR A 513 -26.51 2.95 10.43
CA THR A 513 -27.55 3.86 10.92
C THR A 513 -26.96 4.81 11.95
N PHE A 514 -27.05 6.12 11.69
CA PHE A 514 -26.66 7.12 12.67
C PHE A 514 -27.51 7.02 13.94
N ASN A 515 -26.85 7.09 15.09
CA ASN A 515 -27.45 6.87 16.40
C ASN A 515 -28.12 5.49 16.56
N GLY A 516 -27.67 4.53 15.77
CA GLY A 516 -27.99 3.11 15.82
C GLY A 516 -26.70 2.29 15.96
N ASP A 517 -26.45 1.39 15.06
CA ASP A 517 -25.26 0.53 15.03
C ASP A 517 -23.93 1.29 14.84
N SER A 518 -23.97 2.57 14.44
CA SER A 518 -22.79 3.45 14.37
C SER A 518 -22.30 3.95 15.75
N ILE A 519 -23.08 3.77 16.82
CA ILE A 519 -22.82 4.32 18.15
C ILE A 519 -22.51 3.21 19.15
N ALA A 520 -21.44 3.41 19.91
CA ALA A 520 -21.04 2.56 21.02
C ALA A 520 -20.30 3.37 22.09
N MET A 521 -20.02 2.75 23.23
CA MET A 521 -19.16 3.36 24.26
C MET A 521 -17.67 3.11 23.96
N TYR A 522 -17.38 2.01 23.29
CA TYR A 522 -16.02 1.67 22.81
C TYR A 522 -16.10 0.75 21.59
N ASP A 523 -15.45 1.12 20.50
CA ASP A 523 -15.41 0.36 19.26
C ASP A 523 -14.16 -0.52 19.20
N LEU A 524 -14.31 -1.80 18.76
CA LEU A 524 -13.18 -2.72 18.61
C LEU A 524 -12.67 -2.86 17.18
N ASN A 525 -13.52 -2.66 16.20
CA ASN A 525 -13.18 -2.89 14.79
C ASN A 525 -12.95 -1.62 13.94
N PRO A 526 -12.87 -0.38 14.48
CA PRO A 526 -12.94 0.84 13.67
C PRO A 526 -11.73 1.04 12.75
N GLY A 527 -10.65 0.30 12.96
CA GLY A 527 -9.44 0.31 12.14
C GLY A 527 -9.21 -0.97 11.35
N ILE A 528 -10.19 -1.88 11.29
CA ILE A 528 -10.07 -3.17 10.61
C ILE A 528 -10.96 -3.18 9.37
N PRO A 529 -10.41 -3.27 8.14
CA PRO A 529 -11.20 -3.36 6.92
C PRO A 529 -11.93 -4.70 6.83
N LYS A 530 -13.08 -4.72 6.16
CA LYS A 530 -13.94 -5.90 6.00
C LYS A 530 -13.18 -7.11 5.46
N THR A 531 -12.28 -6.89 4.51
CA THR A 531 -11.43 -7.93 3.93
C THR A 531 -10.48 -8.58 4.95
N LEU A 532 -10.03 -7.85 5.98
CA LEU A 532 -9.14 -8.39 7.01
C LEU A 532 -9.89 -9.10 8.14
N VAL A 533 -11.13 -8.72 8.44
CA VAL A 533 -11.96 -9.33 9.51
C VAL A 533 -12.01 -10.85 9.37
N GLU A 534 -12.25 -11.35 8.15
CA GLU A 534 -12.32 -12.79 7.87
C GLU A 534 -11.01 -13.51 8.23
N PHE A 535 -9.86 -12.95 7.86
CA PHE A 535 -8.56 -13.56 8.13
C PHE A 535 -8.24 -13.61 9.62
N VAL A 536 -8.64 -12.57 10.38
CA VAL A 536 -8.46 -12.57 11.84
C VAL A 536 -9.33 -13.65 12.51
N ILE A 537 -10.60 -13.76 12.12
CA ILE A 537 -11.49 -14.83 12.65
C ILE A 537 -10.94 -16.21 12.30
N ARG A 538 -10.50 -16.43 11.07
CA ARG A 538 -9.90 -17.68 10.61
C ARG A 538 -8.62 -18.02 11.38
N TRP A 539 -7.78 -17.02 11.64
CA TRP A 539 -6.60 -17.17 12.47
C TRP A 539 -6.95 -17.56 13.91
N VAL A 540 -7.91 -16.86 14.54
CA VAL A 540 -8.41 -17.23 15.89
C VAL A 540 -8.91 -18.67 15.91
N ALA A 541 -9.70 -19.08 14.91
CA ALA A 541 -10.25 -20.45 14.82
C ALA A 541 -9.15 -21.52 14.71
N ASN A 542 -8.04 -21.22 14.03
CA ASN A 542 -6.98 -22.20 13.82
C ASN A 542 -5.92 -22.20 14.92
N GLU A 543 -5.56 -21.02 15.44
CA GLU A 543 -4.39 -20.88 16.32
C GLU A 543 -4.76 -20.65 17.80
N ARG A 544 -5.83 -19.88 18.07
CA ARG A 544 -6.20 -19.48 19.43
C ARG A 544 -7.19 -20.41 20.09
N VAL A 545 -8.17 -20.93 19.37
CA VAL A 545 -9.22 -21.80 19.92
C VAL A 545 -8.62 -23.05 20.58
N GLN A 546 -7.52 -23.57 20.05
CA GLN A 546 -6.80 -24.70 20.65
C GLN A 546 -6.30 -24.42 22.08
N THR A 547 -5.87 -23.19 22.34
CA THR A 547 -5.41 -22.78 23.69
C THR A 547 -6.58 -22.50 24.65
N TRP A 548 -7.78 -22.26 24.12
CA TRP A 548 -9.02 -22.04 24.89
C TRP A 548 -9.75 -23.34 25.25
N SER A 549 -9.21 -24.48 24.87
CA SER A 549 -9.85 -25.80 24.82
C SER A 549 -10.32 -26.42 26.13
N LYS A 550 -10.16 -25.76 27.28
CA LYS A 550 -10.72 -26.25 28.55
C LYS A 550 -12.25 -26.14 28.64
N GLN A 551 -12.94 -25.49 27.64
CA GLN A 551 -14.38 -25.26 27.66
C GLN A 551 -15.03 -25.33 26.25
N GLY A 552 -14.69 -26.30 25.39
CA GLY A 552 -15.42 -26.52 24.14
C GLY A 552 -14.76 -26.06 22.85
N GLY A 553 -13.42 -26.16 22.72
CA GLY A 553 -12.64 -25.64 21.59
C GLY A 553 -13.07 -26.13 20.21
N GLU A 554 -13.51 -27.37 20.04
CA GLU A 554 -13.99 -27.87 18.74
C GLU A 554 -15.32 -27.24 18.32
N ASP A 555 -16.26 -27.08 19.25
CA ASP A 555 -17.55 -26.47 18.96
C ASP A 555 -17.38 -25.01 18.53
N LEU A 556 -16.51 -24.25 19.20
CA LEU A 556 -16.23 -22.86 18.83
C LEU A 556 -15.61 -22.77 17.45
N ARG A 557 -14.62 -23.60 17.13
CA ARG A 557 -13.98 -23.62 15.81
C ARG A 557 -15.00 -23.86 14.69
N ARG A 558 -15.89 -24.83 14.86
CA ARG A 558 -16.96 -25.11 13.90
C ARG A 558 -17.88 -23.92 13.71
N VAL A 559 -18.35 -23.31 14.80
CA VAL A 559 -19.23 -22.13 14.75
C VAL A 559 -18.56 -20.95 14.04
N LEU A 560 -17.25 -20.74 14.24
CA LEU A 560 -16.52 -19.68 13.54
C LEU A 560 -16.45 -19.91 12.03
N PHE A 561 -16.25 -21.15 11.57
CA PHE A 561 -16.30 -21.46 10.15
C PHE A 561 -17.71 -21.31 9.56
N GLU A 562 -18.75 -21.69 10.29
CA GLU A 562 -20.15 -21.44 9.88
C GLU A 562 -20.44 -19.95 9.69
N VAL A 563 -19.90 -19.07 10.57
CA VAL A 563 -20.02 -17.61 10.41
C VAL A 563 -19.23 -17.10 9.20
N LEU A 564 -18.08 -17.67 8.91
CA LEU A 564 -17.26 -17.28 7.75
C LEU A 564 -17.91 -17.68 6.42
N ASP A 565 -18.64 -18.78 6.38
CA ASP A 565 -19.33 -19.29 5.18
C ASP A 565 -20.66 -18.58 4.91
N ALA A 566 -21.20 -17.82 5.90
CA ALA A 566 -22.45 -17.09 5.74
C ALA A 566 -22.30 -15.85 4.85
N PRO A 567 -23.30 -15.52 4.00
CA PRO A 567 -23.29 -14.30 3.19
C PRO A 567 -23.39 -13.03 4.04
N ILE A 568 -22.82 -11.93 3.55
CA ILE A 568 -22.84 -10.63 4.23
C ILE A 568 -24.17 -9.92 3.94
N SER A 569 -24.99 -9.68 4.98
CA SER A 569 -26.29 -8.99 4.89
C SER A 569 -26.55 -8.16 6.14
N PRO A 570 -27.17 -6.96 6.03
CA PRO A 570 -27.59 -6.16 7.17
C PRO A 570 -28.83 -6.73 7.89
N GLU A 571 -29.55 -7.68 7.28
CA GLU A 571 -30.76 -8.35 7.83
C GLU A 571 -31.79 -7.38 8.44
N LEU A 572 -32.03 -6.25 7.79
CA LEU A 572 -33.00 -5.24 8.22
C LEU A 572 -34.32 -5.34 7.46
N LEU A 573 -34.28 -5.85 6.23
CA LEU A 573 -35.47 -6.09 5.41
C LEU A 573 -35.95 -7.55 5.56
N PRO A 574 -37.29 -7.79 5.51
CA PRO A 574 -37.83 -9.14 5.57
C PRO A 574 -37.26 -10.04 4.49
N PRO A 575 -36.99 -11.33 4.78
CA PRO A 575 -36.59 -12.27 3.77
C PRO A 575 -37.71 -12.45 2.72
N SER A 576 -37.35 -12.92 1.50
CA SER A 576 -38.34 -13.26 0.49
C SER A 576 -39.33 -14.33 0.96
N ALA A 577 -40.44 -14.51 0.24
CA ALA A 577 -41.43 -15.55 0.54
C ALA A 577 -40.82 -16.97 0.62
N GLU A 578 -39.69 -17.19 -0.02
CA GLU A 578 -38.92 -18.45 -0.05
C GLU A 578 -37.86 -18.54 1.05
N GLY A 579 -37.77 -17.53 1.94
CA GLY A 579 -36.78 -17.46 3.03
C GLY A 579 -35.38 -17.01 2.63
N ALA A 580 -35.17 -16.56 1.39
CA ALA A 580 -33.89 -16.04 0.94
C ALA A 580 -33.66 -14.60 1.47
N ILE A 581 -32.41 -14.26 1.69
CA ILE A 581 -32.02 -12.90 2.14
C ILE A 581 -32.42 -11.90 1.06
N ALA A 582 -33.30 -10.95 1.41
CA ALA A 582 -33.84 -9.97 0.47
C ALA A 582 -32.83 -8.88 0.07
N GLN A 583 -31.83 -8.62 0.93
CA GLN A 583 -30.86 -7.54 0.72
C GLN A 583 -29.45 -8.08 0.95
N LEU A 584 -28.67 -8.18 -0.11
CA LEU A 584 -27.23 -8.36 -0.03
C LEU A 584 -26.57 -6.98 0.01
N THR A 585 -25.72 -6.73 0.99
CA THR A 585 -25.01 -5.45 1.14
C THR A 585 -24.26 -5.08 -0.14
N GLU A 586 -23.54 -6.02 -0.72
CA GLU A 586 -22.71 -5.78 -1.91
C GLU A 586 -23.52 -5.51 -3.19
N SER A 587 -24.78 -5.92 -3.27
CA SER A 587 -25.65 -5.56 -4.40
C SER A 587 -26.02 -4.07 -4.40
N THR A 588 -26.04 -3.45 -3.23
CA THR A 588 -26.43 -2.03 -3.05
C THR A 588 -25.25 -1.09 -3.12
N ILE A 589 -24.16 -1.40 -2.41
CA ILE A 589 -23.00 -0.50 -2.30
C ILE A 589 -21.82 -0.96 -3.14
N GLY A 590 -21.79 -2.19 -3.60
CA GLY A 590 -20.67 -2.82 -4.31
C GLY A 590 -19.80 -3.70 -3.42
N PRO A 591 -18.88 -4.47 -4.03
CA PRO A 591 -17.98 -5.37 -3.32
C PRO A 591 -17.07 -4.64 -2.33
N PHE A 592 -17.00 -5.13 -1.09
CA PHE A 592 -16.12 -4.53 -0.08
C PHE A 592 -14.66 -4.60 -0.44
N GLU A 593 -14.21 -5.61 -1.18
CA GLU A 593 -12.81 -5.69 -1.62
C GLU A 593 -12.41 -4.50 -2.50
N LEU A 594 -13.32 -3.99 -3.34
CA LEU A 594 -13.08 -2.78 -4.13
C LEU A 594 -13.03 -1.52 -3.25
N HIS A 595 -13.94 -1.42 -2.29
CA HIS A 595 -13.97 -0.26 -1.38
C HIS A 595 -12.75 -0.21 -0.47
N ASP A 596 -12.27 -1.33 0.02
CA ASP A 596 -11.04 -1.43 0.80
C ASP A 596 -9.82 -1.04 -0.04
N PHE A 597 -9.77 -1.49 -1.30
CA PHE A 597 -8.74 -1.08 -2.25
C PHE A 597 -8.77 0.43 -2.50
N PHE A 598 -9.95 1.02 -2.78
CA PHE A 598 -10.10 2.45 -3.01
C PHE A 598 -9.73 3.27 -1.76
N LEU A 599 -10.16 2.81 -0.59
CA LEU A 599 -9.85 3.43 0.70
C LEU A 599 -8.35 3.46 0.96
N TYR A 600 -7.65 2.35 0.72
CA TYR A 600 -6.21 2.25 0.89
C TYR A 600 -5.48 3.26 0.01
N TRP A 601 -5.76 3.26 -1.27
CA TRP A 601 -5.09 4.16 -2.20
C TRP A 601 -5.46 5.64 -1.97
N PHE A 602 -6.70 5.93 -1.64
CA PHE A 602 -7.14 7.30 -1.39
C PHE A 602 -6.60 7.86 -0.08
N VAL A 603 -6.81 7.17 1.04
CA VAL A 603 -6.47 7.74 2.36
C VAL A 603 -5.01 7.56 2.72
N HIS A 604 -4.45 6.37 2.48
CA HIS A 604 -3.05 6.09 2.83
C HIS A 604 -2.07 6.73 1.85
N HIS A 605 -2.32 6.58 0.54
CA HIS A 605 -1.42 7.08 -0.49
C HIS A 605 -1.84 8.42 -1.11
N GLY A 606 -3.03 8.94 -0.82
CA GLY A 606 -3.52 10.20 -1.38
C GLY A 606 -3.70 10.17 -2.90
N ALA A 607 -3.92 8.98 -3.47
CA ALA A 607 -4.04 8.80 -4.90
C ALA A 607 -5.27 9.49 -5.47
N ARG A 608 -5.14 10.09 -6.67
CA ARG A 608 -6.24 10.70 -7.41
C ARG A 608 -7.15 9.62 -8.01
N PRO A 609 -8.42 9.95 -8.30
CA PRO A 609 -9.39 8.99 -8.85
C PRO A 609 -8.92 8.26 -10.11
N GLU A 610 -8.34 8.97 -11.09
CA GLU A 610 -7.80 8.38 -12.31
C GLU A 610 -6.72 7.33 -12.02
N ARG A 611 -5.84 7.64 -11.07
CA ARG A 611 -4.78 6.73 -10.64
C ARG A 611 -5.35 5.50 -9.92
N ILE A 612 -6.36 5.69 -9.05
CA ILE A 612 -7.02 4.57 -8.36
C ILE A 612 -7.67 3.63 -9.40
N LEU A 613 -8.30 4.17 -10.44
CA LEU A 613 -8.85 3.36 -11.53
C LEU A 613 -7.76 2.57 -12.27
N PHE A 614 -6.66 3.23 -12.64
CA PHE A 614 -5.53 2.57 -13.30
C PHE A 614 -5.00 1.39 -12.46
N LEU A 615 -4.78 1.61 -11.15
CA LEU A 615 -4.30 0.57 -10.24
C LEU A 615 -5.33 -0.55 -10.05
N ALA A 616 -6.62 -0.20 -9.96
CA ALA A 616 -7.69 -1.18 -9.84
C ALA A 616 -7.82 -2.05 -11.10
N GLU A 617 -7.66 -1.48 -12.29
CA GLU A 617 -7.65 -2.23 -13.56
C GLU A 617 -6.50 -3.25 -13.60
N GLN A 618 -5.35 -2.93 -13.01
CA GLN A 618 -4.23 -3.87 -12.88
C GLN A 618 -4.48 -4.96 -11.81
N ALA A 619 -4.96 -4.54 -10.62
CA ALA A 619 -5.15 -5.43 -9.49
C ALA A 619 -6.29 -6.44 -9.72
N PHE A 620 -7.34 -6.02 -10.41
CA PHE A 620 -8.56 -6.79 -10.61
C PHE A 620 -8.76 -7.25 -12.06
N GLU A 621 -7.70 -7.33 -12.84
CA GLU A 621 -7.76 -7.84 -14.22
C GLU A 621 -8.44 -9.21 -14.27
N GLY A 622 -9.44 -9.34 -15.16
CA GLY A 622 -10.23 -10.58 -15.30
C GLY A 622 -11.31 -10.81 -14.24
N HIS A 623 -11.43 -9.95 -13.20
CA HIS A 623 -12.45 -10.06 -12.15
C HIS A 623 -13.57 -9.02 -12.31
N TYR A 624 -13.22 -7.78 -12.64
CA TYR A 624 -14.17 -6.69 -12.86
C TYR A 624 -13.86 -5.96 -14.16
N SER A 625 -14.89 -5.55 -14.86
CA SER A 625 -14.75 -4.70 -16.04
C SER A 625 -14.36 -3.27 -15.65
N PRO A 626 -13.69 -2.51 -16.53
CA PRO A 626 -13.41 -1.10 -16.28
C PRO A 626 -14.67 -0.25 -15.99
N ALA A 627 -15.81 -0.63 -16.53
CA ALA A 627 -17.09 0.04 -16.27
C ALA A 627 -17.59 -0.21 -14.83
N GLU A 628 -17.46 -1.43 -14.33
CA GLU A 628 -17.79 -1.79 -12.94
C GLU A 628 -16.87 -1.08 -11.97
N LEU A 629 -15.55 -1.08 -12.22
CA LEU A 629 -14.59 -0.36 -11.37
C LEU A 629 -14.93 1.12 -11.26
N ARG A 630 -15.24 1.78 -12.38
CA ARG A 630 -15.69 3.18 -12.39
C ARG A 630 -16.99 3.40 -11.61
N LYS A 631 -17.99 2.52 -11.84
CA LYS A 631 -19.27 2.58 -11.12
C LYS A 631 -19.03 2.57 -9.60
N TRP A 632 -18.25 1.61 -9.13
CA TRP A 632 -18.04 1.46 -7.70
C TRP A 632 -17.11 2.50 -7.10
N LEU A 633 -16.15 3.02 -7.85
CA LEU A 633 -15.35 4.17 -7.42
C LEU A 633 -16.19 5.45 -7.30
N THR A 634 -17.15 5.66 -8.21
CA THR A 634 -18.13 6.75 -8.11
C THR A 634 -18.99 6.63 -6.85
N VAL A 635 -19.47 5.42 -6.55
CA VAL A 635 -20.21 5.13 -5.31
C VAL A 635 -19.33 5.39 -4.08
N PHE A 636 -18.06 4.94 -4.10
CA PHE A 636 -17.13 5.16 -3.01
C PHE A 636 -16.95 6.65 -2.70
N PHE A 637 -16.57 7.48 -3.67
CA PHE A 637 -16.37 8.91 -3.43
C PHE A 637 -17.66 9.63 -3.02
N SER A 638 -18.77 9.34 -3.67
CA SER A 638 -20.07 9.92 -3.33
C SER A 638 -20.44 9.63 -1.87
N ARG A 639 -20.32 8.38 -1.44
CA ARG A 639 -20.66 7.97 -0.07
C ARG A 639 -19.62 8.43 0.94
N PHE A 640 -18.34 8.36 0.61
CA PHE A 640 -17.25 8.77 1.50
C PHE A 640 -17.38 10.24 1.89
N PHE A 641 -17.64 11.12 0.93
CA PHE A 641 -17.82 12.54 1.20
C PHE A 641 -19.16 12.84 1.93
N ALA A 642 -20.26 12.30 1.44
CA ALA A 642 -21.58 12.55 2.00
C ALA A 642 -21.76 12.08 3.46
N ASN A 643 -20.94 11.12 3.92
CA ASN A 643 -21.07 10.52 5.25
C ASN A 643 -19.97 10.93 6.25
N GLN A 644 -19.20 12.00 5.98
CA GLN A 644 -18.19 12.49 6.94
C GLN A 644 -18.79 12.83 8.30
N TRP A 645 -19.97 13.41 8.34
CA TRP A 645 -20.66 13.77 9.57
C TRP A 645 -20.93 12.57 10.49
N LYS A 646 -21.17 11.38 9.92
CA LYS A 646 -21.29 10.14 10.71
C LYS A 646 -19.95 9.76 11.35
N ARG A 647 -18.83 9.90 10.62
CA ARG A 647 -17.50 9.62 11.14
C ARG A 647 -17.07 10.56 12.26
N ASN A 648 -17.53 11.80 12.25
CA ASN A 648 -17.24 12.76 13.31
C ASN A 648 -17.79 12.34 14.68
N CYS A 649 -18.81 11.46 14.70
CA CYS A 649 -19.43 10.90 15.89
C CYS A 649 -18.92 9.49 16.24
N THR A 650 -17.80 9.04 15.62
CA THR A 650 -17.24 7.72 15.90
C THR A 650 -16.80 7.60 17.36
N ALA A 651 -17.19 6.49 17.99
CA ALA A 651 -16.77 6.15 19.35
C ALA A 651 -15.23 5.98 19.44
N ASP A 652 -14.70 6.04 20.65
CA ASP A 652 -13.31 5.71 20.90
C ASP A 652 -13.04 4.24 20.51
N GLY A 653 -11.85 4.00 19.97
CA GLY A 653 -11.40 2.66 19.59
C GLY A 653 -9.96 2.69 19.12
N PRO A 654 -9.26 1.54 19.07
CA PRO A 654 -7.85 1.49 18.71
C PRO A 654 -7.64 1.75 17.23
N LYS A 655 -6.54 2.45 16.89
CA LYS A 655 -5.98 2.41 15.55
C LYS A 655 -5.24 1.09 15.38
N VAL A 656 -5.65 0.28 14.42
CA VAL A 656 -5.08 -1.04 14.18
C VAL A 656 -4.13 -1.05 12.97
N GLY A 657 -4.59 -0.56 11.83
CA GLY A 657 -3.84 -0.60 10.57
C GLY A 657 -3.28 0.75 10.15
N SER A 658 -2.84 0.82 8.88
CA SER A 658 -2.29 2.04 8.27
C SER A 658 -3.32 3.16 8.06
N VAL A 659 -4.62 2.84 8.09
CA VAL A 659 -5.73 3.78 7.89
C VAL A 659 -6.64 3.79 9.11
N ALA A 660 -6.96 4.98 9.63
CA ALA A 660 -7.96 5.20 10.65
C ALA A 660 -8.84 6.41 10.29
N LEU A 661 -10.15 6.24 10.29
CA LEU A 661 -11.11 7.27 9.89
C LEU A 661 -11.71 8.04 11.09
N SER A 662 -11.20 7.82 12.29
CA SER A 662 -11.55 8.63 13.44
C SER A 662 -11.11 10.09 13.22
N PRO A 663 -11.93 11.10 13.57
CA PRO A 663 -11.53 12.49 13.48
C PRO A 663 -10.37 12.86 14.41
N ARG A 664 -10.04 11.99 15.35
CA ARG A 664 -8.88 12.06 16.24
C ARG A 664 -7.62 11.39 15.63
N GLY A 665 -7.78 10.69 14.50
CA GLY A 665 -6.75 9.90 13.82
C GLY A 665 -6.27 10.52 12.51
N ASP A 666 -6.18 9.69 11.45
CA ASP A 666 -5.53 9.99 10.18
C ASP A 666 -6.36 10.89 9.25
N TRP A 667 -7.69 10.95 9.43
CA TRP A 667 -8.57 11.64 8.50
C TRP A 667 -9.42 12.69 9.18
N ARG A 668 -9.19 13.94 8.80
CA ARG A 668 -9.98 15.10 9.27
C ARG A 668 -10.49 15.88 8.07
N MET A 669 -11.78 15.81 7.82
CA MET A 669 -12.43 16.46 6.69
C MET A 669 -13.68 17.19 7.21
N PRO A 670 -14.00 18.40 6.71
CA PRO A 670 -15.29 19.04 7.03
C PRO A 670 -16.45 18.20 6.46
N SER A 671 -17.58 18.20 7.17
CA SER A 671 -18.76 17.38 6.82
C SER A 671 -19.45 17.83 5.52
N ASP A 672 -19.24 19.07 5.12
CA ASP A 672 -19.81 19.72 3.94
C ASP A 672 -18.85 19.80 2.76
N ALA A 673 -17.73 19.04 2.80
CA ALA A 673 -16.84 18.91 1.67
C ALA A 673 -17.54 18.23 0.47
N ALA A 674 -17.37 18.79 -0.72
CA ALA A 674 -18.00 18.30 -1.93
C ALA A 674 -17.12 17.33 -2.71
N ALA A 675 -17.68 16.23 -3.19
CA ALA A 675 -17.00 15.23 -4.02
C ALA A 675 -16.89 15.62 -5.51
N ALA A 676 -17.44 16.74 -5.94
CA ALA A 676 -17.65 17.08 -7.36
C ALA A 676 -16.37 16.98 -8.20
N SER A 677 -15.23 17.46 -7.69
CA SER A 677 -13.94 17.41 -8.38
C SER A 677 -13.44 15.98 -8.62
N TRP A 678 -13.58 15.11 -7.62
CA TRP A 678 -13.20 13.68 -7.75
C TRP A 678 -14.11 12.93 -8.72
N LEU A 679 -15.41 13.21 -8.69
CA LEU A 679 -16.39 12.60 -9.60
C LEU A 679 -16.16 13.05 -11.04
N ALA A 680 -15.87 14.34 -11.28
CA ALA A 680 -15.54 14.86 -12.60
C ALA A 680 -14.27 14.21 -13.19
N GLU A 681 -13.26 13.91 -12.37
CA GLU A 681 -12.05 13.21 -12.84
C GLU A 681 -12.35 11.76 -13.27
N ILE A 682 -13.23 11.05 -12.55
CA ILE A 682 -13.68 9.69 -12.93
C ILE A 682 -14.41 9.73 -14.30
N GLU A 683 -15.26 10.74 -14.52
CA GLU A 683 -15.97 10.93 -15.79
C GLU A 683 -15.00 11.26 -16.93
N ALA A 684 -14.04 12.15 -16.70
CA ALA A 684 -13.04 12.53 -17.70
C ALA A 684 -12.18 11.33 -18.14
N ALA A 685 -11.78 10.46 -17.22
CA ALA A 685 -11.06 9.24 -17.52
C ALA A 685 -11.82 8.31 -18.49
N SER A 686 -13.16 8.35 -18.47
CA SER A 686 -14.01 7.57 -19.39
C SER A 686 -13.93 8.07 -20.85
N HIS A 687 -13.79 9.37 -21.05
CA HIS A 687 -13.72 10.00 -22.39
C HIS A 687 -12.32 9.83 -23.01
N GLY A 688 -11.26 9.90 -22.23
CA GLY A 688 -9.90 9.62 -22.66
C GLY A 688 -9.72 8.17 -23.15
N ALA A 689 -10.26 7.20 -22.41
CA ALA A 689 -10.24 5.79 -22.79
C ALA A 689 -11.05 5.51 -24.07
N SER A 690 -12.18 6.21 -24.30
CA SER A 690 -13.01 6.06 -25.51
C SER A 690 -12.36 6.67 -26.75
N ALA A 691 -11.57 7.73 -26.60
CA ALA A 691 -10.80 8.34 -27.70
C ALA A 691 -9.62 7.44 -28.11
N ASN A 692 -8.92 6.86 -27.13
CA ASN A 692 -7.83 5.90 -27.36
C ASN A 692 -8.32 4.55 -27.90
N GLY A 693 -9.48 4.05 -27.46
CA GLY A 693 -10.13 2.86 -28.00
C GLY A 693 -10.46 3.01 -29.49
N ARG A 694 -11.09 4.12 -29.87
CA ARG A 694 -11.41 4.43 -31.28
C ARG A 694 -10.16 4.65 -32.14
N ALA A 695 -9.10 5.21 -31.59
CA ALA A 695 -7.81 5.34 -32.29
C ALA A 695 -7.12 3.99 -32.49
N ARG A 696 -7.22 3.06 -31.53
CA ARG A 696 -6.73 1.66 -31.66
C ARG A 696 -7.49 0.88 -32.73
N GLU A 697 -8.82 0.92 -32.71
CA GLU A 697 -9.65 0.25 -33.75
C GLU A 697 -9.38 0.81 -35.15
N ARG A 698 -9.21 2.12 -35.32
CA ARG A 698 -8.81 2.72 -36.59
C ARG A 698 -7.44 2.27 -37.08
N ARG A 699 -6.45 2.19 -36.19
CA ARG A 699 -5.09 1.71 -36.54
C ARG A 699 -5.08 0.22 -36.85
N GLN A 700 -5.87 -0.58 -36.15
CA GLN A 700 -6.01 -2.01 -36.41
C GLN A 700 -6.67 -2.26 -37.77
N ARG A 701 -7.77 -1.58 -38.09
CA ARG A 701 -8.41 -1.63 -39.42
C ARG A 701 -7.50 -1.14 -40.54
N GLN A 702 -6.65 -0.14 -40.30
CA GLN A 702 -5.66 0.32 -41.28
C GLN A 702 -4.53 -0.69 -41.49
N ARG A 703 -4.10 -1.42 -40.47
CA ARG A 703 -3.12 -2.49 -40.59
C ARG A 703 -3.70 -3.71 -41.33
N GLU A 704 -4.92 -4.08 -41.02
CA GLU A 704 -5.63 -5.18 -41.69
C GLU A 704 -5.91 -4.85 -43.18
N ALA A 705 -6.24 -3.61 -43.48
CA ALA A 705 -6.42 -3.13 -44.86
C ALA A 705 -5.10 -2.95 -45.64
N GLY A 706 -3.98 -2.72 -44.92
CA GLY A 706 -2.62 -2.66 -45.50
C GLY A 706 -1.98 -4.02 -45.74
N ALA A 707 -2.40 -5.04 -45.01
CA ALA A 707 -1.96 -6.42 -45.17
C ALA A 707 -2.74 -7.19 -46.27
N ALA A 708 -3.86 -6.62 -46.73
CA ALA A 708 -4.69 -7.16 -47.82
C ALA A 708 -4.40 -6.52 -49.21
N ARG A 709 -3.39 -5.69 -49.29
CA ARG A 709 -2.80 -5.17 -50.55
C ARG A 709 -1.34 -5.64 -50.65
#